data_f9ff912539191fc5816548dc64688ac7
#
_entry.id   f9ff912539191fc5816548dc64688ac7
#
_cell.length_a   1.000
_cell.length_b   1.000
_cell.length_c   1.000
_cell.angle_alpha   90.00
_cell.angle_beta   90.00
_cell.angle_gamma   90.00
#
_symmetry.space_group_name_H-M   'P 1'
#
loop_
_entity.id
_entity.type
_entity.pdbx_description
1 polymer ?
#
loop_
_entity_poly.entity_id
_entity_poly.type
_entity_poly.pdbx_seq_one_letter_code
_entity_poly.pdbx_strand_id
1 'polypeptide(L)'
;MRQIIKLFSVLVAFIALAACQNEPDAVVPAAIEVETTELTFDDRGETKSLGYTIKNAIKGEVLTATTEAEWVTIAVEADKLTITASGNYDDAARTAEVTLSYKSAADVTLSLSQGRITVENPLEVELVGYDATTITISVLTADPATTWVPMVTYKESWDYYKGNENDIFQADLEYFEYLAEINDLSLADFLTGIVGTGSEESIRIAQLTPDTEYVVYVYGISLEGERTTNIIATTVKTEPPHEGDITFEFSVKEEDFILEYTVIPSHTGVDYYCGIMSEEELNYWKEALNTDNLKTILQKGSIDSTIAILQNSGYITDRTEFFSIYNLSDILEDGWFECKADTKYYIMAAKWNNNCDIIGEVGYCEHTSAHLEPSANILTLELKNLTQSSVDVKTTTTTNDPYVVLPMRSDVVKNLDDEELYELIMSEYDYVISSYTYQGNSTNTFGSMRPDNDYTIIAFGYKAGTLTTSNIWREEFHTLASGNPEECTFSMNIVPSVDNAWIEIIPSDKGHAYHWMVYPANYTAEDAKDYIQNVIIKRGYDNDYAVFASWELTQGDETTTVWDLAPDTDYKLGVVIMGFDKCEFLSDVHFSEVFHTDAVTYADIAISLEIDKYFDVDELVAAGYEGFAMYAGNAMIPVKVNIEGEYSEFYYDFYGNDLSDSEDYPDEIFYEYLWDGAPYESASFFLPFDKVMTVVAVAYDDMMNPSPLYREVVCFTKEGCATVEEYEAMQSSATRSAVVPKSIVVNESVVAPQRAEVEAPAIYSELMSADMKAKADEMVKASAKREFDARKATISARPSRFVAR
;
A
#
# COMPACT_ATOMS: atom_id res chain seq x y z
N MET A 1 34.01 46.82 31.78
CA MET A 1 35.27 47.57 31.99
C MET A 1 36.18 47.28 30.79
N ARG A 2 36.42 48.37 30.05
CA ARG A 2 37.59 48.68 29.19
C ARG A 2 38.15 47.61 28.28
N GLN A 3 37.90 47.81 26.96
CA GLN A 3 38.85 48.33 25.94
C GLN A 3 40.10 47.46 25.74
N ILE A 4 40.35 47.06 24.45
CA ILE A 4 41.39 47.72 23.61
C ILE A 4 41.25 47.25 22.14
N ILE A 5 41.12 48.24 21.28
CA ILE A 5 41.35 48.28 19.85
C ILE A 5 42.84 47.97 19.52
N LYS A 6 43.14 47.22 18.50
CA LYS A 6 44.35 47.42 17.71
C LYS A 6 44.15 47.13 16.23
N LEU A 7 44.11 48.26 15.50
CA LEU A 7 44.45 48.46 14.10
C LEU A 7 45.85 47.89 13.77
N PHE A 8 45.97 47.18 12.68
CA PHE A 8 47.26 47.04 12.01
C PHE A 8 47.09 47.24 10.51
N SER A 9 47.40 48.46 10.07
CA SER A 9 47.69 48.79 8.68
C SER A 9 49.14 48.38 8.37
N VAL A 10 49.37 47.60 7.34
CA VAL A 10 50.70 47.39 6.78
C VAL A 10 50.74 48.03 5.40
N LEU A 11 51.47 49.14 5.39
CA LEU A 11 51.87 49.86 4.19
C LEU A 11 53.14 49.21 3.65
N VAL A 12 53.16 48.68 2.44
CA VAL A 12 54.41 48.28 1.75
C VAL A 12 54.72 49.29 0.69
N ALA A 13 55.84 49.98 0.89
CA ALA A 13 56.36 50.93 -0.07
C ALA A 13 57.11 50.22 -1.20
N PHE A 14 56.85 50.63 -2.42
CA PHE A 14 57.64 50.28 -3.62
C PHE A 14 58.92 51.11 -3.72
N ILE A 15 60.01 50.43 -4.03
CA ILE A 15 61.21 51.07 -4.59
C ILE A 15 61.35 50.57 -6.03
N ALA A 16 61.28 51.54 -6.97
CA ALA A 16 61.52 51.31 -8.37
C ALA A 16 63.04 51.37 -8.69
N LEU A 17 63.51 50.42 -9.49
CA LEU A 17 64.72 50.53 -10.27
C LEU A 17 64.43 50.03 -11.68
N ALA A 18 64.65 50.95 -12.64
CA ALA A 18 64.45 50.71 -14.02
C ALA A 18 65.60 49.93 -14.66
N ALA A 19 65.26 48.91 -15.48
CA ALA A 19 66.09 48.38 -16.53
C ALA A 19 65.23 47.98 -17.71
N CYS A 20 65.34 48.59 -18.84
CA CYS A 20 64.67 48.30 -20.08
C CYS A 20 65.04 46.87 -20.59
N GLN A 21 64.04 46.04 -20.83
CA GLN A 21 64.05 45.06 -21.87
C GLN A 21 62.51 44.76 -22.20
N ASN A 22 62.25 44.64 -23.51
CA ASN A 22 60.88 44.35 -24.03
C ASN A 22 60.38 43.02 -23.52
N GLU A 23 59.51 43.05 -22.49
CA GLU A 23 58.65 41.95 -22.17
C GLU A 23 57.24 42.18 -22.77
N PRO A 24 56.52 41.08 -23.13
CA PRO A 24 55.13 41.21 -23.58
C PRO A 24 54.30 41.78 -22.43
N ASP A 25 53.33 42.64 -22.77
CA ASP A 25 52.43 43.32 -21.83
C ASP A 25 51.97 42.36 -20.72
N ALA A 26 52.40 42.63 -19.51
CA ALA A 26 51.94 41.86 -18.34
C ALA A 26 50.42 41.99 -18.27
N VAL A 27 49.71 40.91 -18.55
CA VAL A 27 48.27 40.85 -18.40
C VAL A 27 47.95 41.12 -16.93
N VAL A 28 47.36 42.27 -16.67
CA VAL A 28 46.89 42.62 -15.34
C VAL A 28 45.76 41.62 -14.98
N PRO A 29 45.91 40.85 -13.90
CA PRO A 29 44.93 39.85 -13.55
C PRO A 29 43.58 40.50 -13.29
N ALA A 30 42.51 39.76 -13.58
CA ALA A 30 41.17 40.19 -13.24
C ALA A 30 40.99 40.28 -11.72
N ALA A 31 40.07 41.11 -11.26
CA ALA A 31 39.74 41.18 -9.83
C ALA A 31 38.22 41.33 -9.63
N ILE A 32 37.69 40.62 -8.65
CA ILE A 32 36.29 40.70 -8.20
C ILE A 32 36.24 41.77 -7.11
N GLU A 33 35.37 42.75 -7.29
CA GLU A 33 35.06 43.74 -6.23
C GLU A 33 33.58 43.65 -5.91
N VAL A 34 33.25 43.52 -4.62
CA VAL A 34 31.88 43.50 -4.07
C VAL A 34 31.71 44.63 -3.08
N GLU A 35 30.49 45.05 -2.86
CA GLU A 35 30.16 46.16 -1.94
C GLU A 35 30.41 45.78 -0.48
N THR A 36 30.17 44.51 -0.13
CA THR A 36 30.41 43.94 1.19
C THR A 36 30.71 42.45 1.06
N THR A 37 31.47 41.91 2.02
CA THR A 37 31.73 40.47 2.15
C THR A 37 30.96 39.84 3.31
N GLU A 38 30.11 40.60 4.01
CA GLU A 38 29.32 40.09 5.13
C GLU A 38 27.86 40.49 4.90
N LEU A 39 26.96 39.49 4.96
CA LEU A 39 25.53 39.66 4.86
C LEU A 39 24.81 38.98 6.01
N THR A 40 23.91 39.69 6.65
CA THR A 40 23.00 39.12 7.67
C THR A 40 21.59 39.10 7.11
N PHE A 41 20.92 37.98 7.18
CA PHE A 41 19.55 37.81 6.69
C PHE A 41 18.55 37.80 7.85
N ASP A 42 17.32 38.17 7.54
CA ASP A 42 16.19 38.04 8.46
C ASP A 42 15.95 36.58 8.80
N ASP A 43 15.57 36.32 10.03
CA ASP A 43 15.37 34.96 10.55
C ASP A 43 14.22 34.20 9.84
N ARG A 44 13.20 34.92 9.33
CA ARG A 44 12.08 34.36 8.55
C ARG A 44 12.34 34.21 7.06
N GLY A 45 13.56 34.51 6.63
CA GLY A 45 13.96 34.46 5.23
C GLY A 45 13.95 35.82 4.56
N GLU A 46 14.89 36.06 3.66
CA GLU A 46 15.05 37.34 2.98
C GLU A 46 15.81 37.16 1.66
N THR A 47 15.51 37.97 0.69
CA THR A 47 16.25 38.12 -0.55
C THR A 47 17.04 39.41 -0.56
N LYS A 48 18.36 39.34 -0.75
CA LYS A 48 19.24 40.48 -0.88
C LYS A 48 19.90 40.54 -2.23
N SER A 49 20.10 41.76 -2.73
CA SER A 49 20.89 42.02 -3.95
C SER A 49 22.23 42.64 -3.55
N LEU A 50 23.31 42.12 -4.08
CA LEU A 50 24.67 42.58 -3.89
C LEU A 50 25.32 42.96 -5.21
N GLY A 51 25.72 44.20 -5.39
CA GLY A 51 26.41 44.66 -6.56
C GLY A 51 27.85 44.14 -6.60
N TYR A 52 28.34 43.78 -7.79
CA TYR A 52 29.73 43.43 -8.03
C TYR A 52 30.30 44.08 -9.29
N THR A 53 31.62 44.18 -9.36
CA THR A 53 32.36 44.66 -10.53
C THR A 53 33.56 43.78 -10.78
N ILE A 54 33.81 43.43 -12.06
CA ILE A 54 35.03 42.72 -12.45
C ILE A 54 35.99 43.73 -13.09
N LYS A 55 37.09 44.04 -12.42
CA LYS A 55 38.18 44.78 -13.00
C LYS A 55 38.97 43.93 -13.98
N ASN A 56 39.41 44.50 -15.10
CA ASN A 56 40.12 43.78 -16.18
C ASN A 56 39.35 42.56 -16.67
N ALA A 57 38.03 42.73 -16.86
CA ALA A 57 37.13 41.66 -17.29
C ALA A 57 37.55 41.02 -18.61
N ILE A 58 37.54 39.71 -18.69
CA ILE A 58 37.91 38.91 -19.86
C ILE A 58 36.66 38.73 -20.72
N LYS A 59 36.73 39.08 -21.99
CA LYS A 59 35.57 38.99 -22.89
C LYS A 59 35.03 37.54 -23.01
N GLY A 60 33.77 37.35 -22.69
CA GLY A 60 33.07 36.04 -22.76
C GLY A 60 33.17 35.20 -21.50
N GLU A 61 33.88 35.64 -20.46
CA GLU A 61 33.87 34.97 -19.14
C GLU A 61 32.81 35.58 -18.23
N VAL A 62 32.24 34.75 -17.39
CA VAL A 62 31.19 35.12 -16.41
C VAL A 62 31.61 34.79 -14.98
N LEU A 63 31.09 35.56 -14.03
CA LEU A 63 31.24 35.26 -12.63
C LEU A 63 30.45 34.00 -12.27
N THR A 64 30.98 33.13 -11.43
CA THR A 64 30.26 32.01 -10.82
C THR A 64 30.20 32.20 -9.30
N ALA A 65 29.12 31.79 -8.70
CA ALA A 65 28.96 31.81 -7.26
C ALA A 65 28.49 30.42 -6.79
N THR A 66 29.14 29.87 -5.77
CA THR A 66 28.84 28.53 -5.21
C THR A 66 28.76 28.58 -3.71
N THR A 67 27.89 27.74 -3.14
CA THR A 67 27.78 27.49 -1.70
C THR A 67 27.43 26.04 -1.46
N GLU A 68 27.80 25.51 -0.30
CA GLU A 68 27.37 24.19 0.16
C GLU A 68 26.12 24.28 1.06
N ALA A 69 25.64 25.49 1.33
CA ALA A 69 24.50 25.69 2.23
C ALA A 69 23.18 25.56 1.46
N GLU A 70 22.40 24.53 1.74
CA GLU A 70 21.11 24.23 1.13
C GLU A 70 20.06 25.33 1.34
N TRP A 71 20.19 26.08 2.43
CA TRP A 71 19.29 27.18 2.76
C TRP A 71 19.57 28.49 1.98
N VAL A 72 20.53 28.49 1.06
CA VAL A 72 20.94 29.68 0.28
C VAL A 72 20.82 29.39 -1.21
N THR A 73 20.03 30.20 -1.92
CA THR A 73 19.94 30.18 -3.37
C THR A 73 20.59 31.43 -3.97
N ILE A 74 21.37 31.29 -5.03
CA ILE A 74 22.12 32.39 -5.64
C ILE A 74 21.83 32.47 -7.14
N ALA A 75 21.39 33.65 -7.58
CA ALA A 75 21.30 34.00 -8.99
C ALA A 75 22.36 35.05 -9.34
N VAL A 76 23.17 34.77 -10.37
CA VAL A 76 24.23 35.67 -10.85
C VAL A 76 23.71 36.42 -12.08
N GLU A 77 23.60 37.74 -12.00
CA GLU A 77 23.24 38.64 -13.09
C GLU A 77 24.48 39.43 -13.58
N ALA A 78 24.33 40.25 -14.57
CA ALA A 78 25.50 40.91 -15.23
C ALA A 78 26.31 41.80 -14.27
N ASP A 79 25.69 42.43 -13.27
CA ASP A 79 26.29 43.43 -12.38
C ASP A 79 25.89 43.25 -10.91
N LYS A 80 25.06 42.25 -10.61
CA LYS A 80 24.59 41.95 -9.24
C LYS A 80 24.42 40.46 -9.00
N LEU A 81 24.49 40.11 -7.73
CA LEU A 81 24.10 38.82 -7.19
C LEU A 81 22.74 39.00 -6.48
N THR A 82 21.81 38.12 -6.75
CA THR A 82 20.59 37.96 -5.96
C THR A 82 20.75 36.74 -5.07
N ILE A 83 20.80 36.95 -3.75
CA ILE A 83 20.99 35.87 -2.75
C ILE A 83 19.73 35.78 -1.93
N THR A 84 19.10 34.64 -1.95
CA THR A 84 17.89 34.33 -1.17
C THR A 84 18.25 33.33 -0.07
N ALA A 85 17.91 33.67 1.16
CA ALA A 85 17.98 32.77 2.30
C ALA A 85 16.56 32.36 2.71
N SER A 86 16.33 31.06 2.89
CA SER A 86 15.07 30.53 3.48
C SER A 86 14.97 30.91 4.96
N GLY A 87 13.80 30.72 5.58
CA GLY A 87 13.63 30.91 7.03
C GLY A 87 14.51 29.93 7.82
N ASN A 88 14.99 30.36 8.99
CA ASN A 88 15.81 29.51 9.86
C ASN A 88 14.95 28.86 10.95
N TYR A 89 14.44 27.69 10.68
CA TYR A 89 13.62 26.86 11.57
C TYR A 89 14.47 26.01 12.53
N ASP A 90 15.82 26.06 12.40
CA ASP A 90 16.75 25.34 13.27
C ASP A 90 16.81 25.96 14.68
N ASP A 91 17.25 25.19 15.65
CA ASP A 91 17.38 25.60 17.05
C ASP A 91 18.46 26.66 17.32
N ALA A 92 19.32 26.93 16.34
CA ALA A 92 20.46 27.82 16.45
C ALA A 92 20.60 28.77 15.27
N ALA A 93 21.30 29.89 15.50
CA ALA A 93 21.74 30.74 14.39
C ALA A 93 22.68 29.96 13.48
N ARG A 94 22.57 30.20 12.15
CA ARG A 94 23.37 29.52 11.13
C ARG A 94 24.22 30.50 10.31
N THR A 95 25.29 29.98 9.75
CA THR A 95 26.23 30.73 8.89
C THR A 95 26.56 29.92 7.67
N ALA A 96 26.86 30.59 6.57
CA ALA A 96 27.30 29.98 5.33
C ALA A 96 28.38 30.81 4.65
N GLU A 97 29.14 30.18 3.78
CA GLU A 97 30.09 30.86 2.90
C GLU A 97 29.65 30.72 1.44
N VAL A 98 29.75 31.81 0.69
CA VAL A 98 29.56 31.84 -0.76
C VAL A 98 30.89 32.21 -1.41
N THR A 99 31.41 31.36 -2.26
CA THR A 99 32.63 31.59 -3.03
C THR A 99 32.30 32.16 -4.40
N LEU A 100 32.78 33.35 -4.67
CA LEU A 100 32.72 34.00 -5.97
C LEU A 100 34.01 33.73 -6.74
N SER A 101 33.91 33.12 -7.90
CA SER A 101 35.08 32.78 -8.74
C SER A 101 34.98 33.40 -10.12
N TYR A 102 36.05 33.94 -10.63
CA TYR A 102 36.15 34.47 -11.98
C TYR A 102 37.53 34.13 -12.55
N LYS A 103 37.60 33.87 -13.84
CA LYS A 103 38.82 33.45 -14.51
C LYS A 103 39.96 34.46 -14.30
N SER A 104 41.12 34.01 -13.83
CA SER A 104 42.31 34.77 -13.53
C SER A 104 42.13 35.85 -12.45
N ALA A 105 41.07 35.83 -11.66
CA ALA A 105 40.93 36.58 -10.42
C ALA A 105 41.16 35.67 -9.19
N ALA A 106 41.50 36.28 -8.07
CA ALA A 106 41.38 35.57 -6.79
C ALA A 106 39.93 35.45 -6.39
N ASP A 107 39.59 34.32 -5.81
CA ASP A 107 38.26 34.09 -5.29
C ASP A 107 37.93 35.08 -4.15
N VAL A 108 36.68 35.47 -4.08
CA VAL A 108 36.14 36.28 -3.00
C VAL A 108 35.11 35.46 -2.22
N THR A 109 35.24 35.37 -0.92
CA THR A 109 34.29 34.69 -0.04
C THR A 109 33.36 35.70 0.61
N LEU A 110 32.04 35.45 0.50
CA LEU A 110 31.01 36.17 1.25
C LEU A 110 30.67 35.34 2.46
N SER A 111 30.56 35.94 3.64
CA SER A 111 30.10 35.32 4.87
C SER A 111 28.65 35.72 5.11
N LEU A 112 27.80 34.72 5.19
CA LEU A 112 26.38 34.88 5.44
C LEU A 112 26.05 34.50 6.87
N SER A 113 25.12 35.21 7.51
CA SER A 113 24.62 34.87 8.85
C SER A 113 23.11 35.09 8.93
N GLN A 114 22.45 34.22 9.68
CA GLN A 114 21.02 34.30 9.93
C GLN A 114 20.72 33.84 11.37
N GLY A 115 19.91 34.63 12.10
CA GLY A 115 19.40 34.26 13.43
C GLY A 115 18.44 33.08 13.33
N ARG A 116 18.12 32.45 14.45
CA ARG A 116 16.98 31.53 14.54
C ARG A 116 15.69 32.33 14.68
N ILE A 117 14.59 31.78 14.17
CA ILE A 117 13.27 32.37 14.39
C ILE A 117 12.94 32.40 15.89
N THR A 118 12.46 33.54 16.38
CA THR A 118 12.00 33.72 17.76
C THR A 118 10.50 33.78 17.77
N VAL A 119 9.85 32.84 18.49
CA VAL A 119 8.40 32.72 18.63
C VAL A 119 7.99 33.17 20.03
N GLU A 120 7.03 34.07 20.12
CA GLU A 120 6.53 34.59 21.41
C GLU A 120 5.48 33.67 22.05
N ASN A 121 4.71 32.94 21.22
CA ASN A 121 3.71 31.97 21.67
C ASN A 121 4.28 30.56 21.70
N PRO A 122 3.75 29.65 22.53
CA PRO A 122 4.21 28.26 22.55
C PRO A 122 4.14 27.58 21.17
N LEU A 123 3.15 27.95 20.35
CA LEU A 123 2.91 27.43 19.02
C LEU A 123 2.37 28.55 18.12
N GLU A 124 2.90 28.69 16.91
CA GLU A 124 2.38 29.56 15.82
C GLU A 124 2.25 28.74 14.55
N VAL A 125 1.21 28.99 13.75
CA VAL A 125 0.92 28.30 12.49
C VAL A 125 0.70 29.32 11.40
N GLU A 126 1.40 29.18 10.28
CA GLU A 126 1.25 30.06 9.13
C GLU A 126 0.79 29.25 7.91
N LEU A 127 -0.15 29.76 7.14
CA LEU A 127 -0.54 29.20 5.85
C LEU A 127 0.54 29.53 4.82
N VAL A 128 1.25 28.53 4.31
CA VAL A 128 2.31 28.69 3.29
C VAL A 128 1.71 28.76 1.89
N GLY A 129 0.70 27.90 1.62
CA GLY A 129 0.02 27.85 0.31
C GLY A 129 -1.07 26.80 0.29
N TYR A 130 -1.80 26.76 -0.80
CA TYR A 130 -2.80 25.72 -1.08
C TYR A 130 -3.05 25.63 -2.58
N ASP A 131 -3.56 24.49 -3.01
CA ASP A 131 -4.01 24.22 -4.37
C ASP A 131 -5.35 23.46 -4.36
N ALA A 132 -5.68 22.70 -5.39
CA ALA A 132 -6.95 21.98 -5.49
C ALA A 132 -7.06 20.79 -4.50
N THR A 133 -5.96 20.16 -4.12
CA THR A 133 -5.95 18.94 -3.27
C THR A 133 -5.04 19.03 -2.07
N THR A 134 -4.33 20.14 -1.90
CA THR A 134 -3.34 20.33 -0.84
C THR A 134 -3.49 21.63 -0.10
N ILE A 135 -3.16 21.61 1.17
CA ILE A 135 -2.91 22.82 1.99
C ILE A 135 -1.54 22.64 2.64
N THR A 136 -0.68 23.64 2.51
CA THR A 136 0.65 23.64 3.12
C THR A 136 0.71 24.68 4.21
N ILE A 137 1.15 24.28 5.40
CA ILE A 137 1.33 25.13 6.56
C ILE A 137 2.77 25.05 7.06
N SER A 138 3.23 26.04 7.80
CA SER A 138 4.40 25.95 8.67
C SER A 138 3.97 25.97 10.14
N VAL A 139 4.71 25.27 10.97
CA VAL A 139 4.50 25.27 12.43
C VAL A 139 5.78 25.80 13.09
N LEU A 140 5.63 26.78 13.94
CA LEU A 140 6.72 27.39 14.69
C LEU A 140 6.49 27.15 16.18
N THR A 141 7.53 26.71 16.89
CA THR A 141 7.48 26.45 18.33
C THR A 141 8.52 27.26 19.08
N ALA A 142 8.12 27.77 20.25
CA ALA A 142 9.05 28.47 21.13
C ALA A 142 10.09 27.54 21.78
N ASP A 143 9.68 26.29 22.03
CA ASP A 143 10.52 25.20 22.57
C ASP A 143 10.66 24.08 21.55
N PRO A 144 11.88 23.71 21.13
CA PRO A 144 12.13 22.63 20.18
C PRO A 144 11.60 21.25 20.62
N ALA A 145 11.37 21.07 21.92
CA ALA A 145 10.80 19.83 22.45
C ALA A 145 9.27 19.79 22.41
N THR A 146 8.59 20.84 21.94
CA THR A 146 7.13 20.88 21.83
C THR A 146 6.68 19.89 20.77
N THR A 147 5.85 18.92 21.16
CA THR A 147 5.16 18.00 20.26
C THR A 147 3.80 18.57 19.89
N TRP A 148 3.41 18.39 18.63
CA TRP A 148 2.15 18.91 18.09
C TRP A 148 1.61 17.98 17.00
N VAL A 149 0.31 18.12 16.72
CA VAL A 149 -0.35 17.38 15.64
C VAL A 149 -1.10 18.36 14.73
N PRO A 150 -0.92 18.27 13.39
CA PRO A 150 -1.72 19.02 12.44
C PRO A 150 -2.95 18.18 12.06
N MET A 151 -4.09 18.83 12.06
CA MET A 151 -5.38 18.25 11.73
C MET A 151 -6.07 19.04 10.63
N VAL A 152 -6.91 18.37 9.87
CA VAL A 152 -7.79 19.00 8.89
C VAL A 152 -9.18 18.41 9.00
N THR A 153 -10.19 19.27 8.87
CA THR A 153 -11.59 18.84 8.88
C THR A 153 -12.40 19.72 7.93
N TYR A 154 -13.54 19.24 7.47
CA TYR A 154 -14.48 20.05 6.73
C TYR A 154 -14.96 21.24 7.59
N LYS A 155 -15.12 22.39 6.95
CA LYS A 155 -15.61 23.61 7.64
C LYS A 155 -16.93 23.36 8.37
N GLU A 156 -17.81 22.58 7.79
CA GLU A 156 -19.11 22.23 8.37
C GLU A 156 -18.95 21.40 9.65
N SER A 157 -18.08 20.39 9.65
CA SER A 157 -17.77 19.59 10.84
C SER A 157 -17.14 20.44 11.94
N TRP A 158 -16.26 21.38 11.59
CA TRP A 158 -15.68 22.33 12.54
C TRP A 158 -16.74 23.21 13.18
N ASP A 159 -17.67 23.75 12.39
CA ASP A 159 -18.73 24.65 12.87
C ASP A 159 -19.70 23.94 13.82
N TYR A 160 -19.85 22.63 13.73
CA TYR A 160 -20.62 21.82 14.67
C TYR A 160 -20.16 22.02 16.12
N TYR A 161 -18.86 22.09 16.37
CA TYR A 161 -18.28 22.27 17.70
C TYR A 161 -18.39 23.71 18.23
N LYS A 162 -18.86 24.66 17.43
CA LYS A 162 -19.11 26.09 17.81
C LYS A 162 -17.92 26.76 18.50
N GLY A 163 -16.68 26.33 18.16
CA GLY A 163 -15.44 26.86 18.74
C GLY A 163 -15.11 26.31 20.13
N ASN A 164 -15.72 25.21 20.57
CA ASN A 164 -15.34 24.54 21.80
C ASN A 164 -14.09 23.67 21.57
N GLU A 165 -12.92 24.20 21.91
CA GLU A 165 -11.63 23.53 21.73
C GLU A 165 -11.53 22.22 22.52
N ASN A 166 -12.22 22.09 23.65
CA ASN A 166 -12.16 20.86 24.42
C ASN A 166 -12.94 19.73 23.74
N ASP A 167 -14.11 20.03 23.17
CA ASP A 167 -14.91 19.03 22.45
C ASP A 167 -14.19 18.59 21.16
N ILE A 168 -13.52 19.52 20.46
CA ILE A 168 -12.70 19.20 19.28
C ILE A 168 -11.57 18.27 19.67
N PHE A 169 -10.80 18.64 20.70
CA PHE A 169 -9.66 17.83 21.16
C PHE A 169 -10.10 16.45 21.63
N GLN A 170 -11.22 16.38 22.37
CA GLN A 170 -11.72 15.10 22.86
C GLN A 170 -12.14 14.17 21.72
N ALA A 171 -12.78 14.71 20.68
CA ALA A 171 -13.14 13.94 19.49
C ALA A 171 -11.91 13.45 18.70
N ASP A 172 -10.84 14.27 18.66
CA ASP A 172 -9.58 13.85 18.03
C ASP A 172 -8.88 12.76 18.86
N LEU A 173 -8.88 12.87 20.18
CA LEU A 173 -8.27 11.88 21.08
C LEU A 173 -8.98 10.53 20.97
N GLU A 174 -10.32 10.50 21.03
CA GLU A 174 -11.12 9.29 20.80
C GLU A 174 -10.81 8.63 19.45
N TYR A 175 -10.59 9.45 18.42
CA TYR A 175 -10.20 8.94 17.12
C TYR A 175 -8.76 8.37 17.10
N PHE A 176 -7.81 8.99 17.79
CA PHE A 176 -6.45 8.46 17.93
C PHE A 176 -6.43 7.15 18.74
N GLU A 177 -7.22 7.06 19.79
CA GLU A 177 -7.40 5.83 20.58
C GLU A 177 -7.97 4.70 19.71
N TYR A 178 -9.00 4.98 18.91
CA TYR A 178 -9.54 4.02 17.96
C TYR A 178 -8.51 3.58 16.91
N LEU A 179 -7.74 4.52 16.32
CA LEU A 179 -6.70 4.16 15.34
C LEU A 179 -5.56 3.37 15.99
N ALA A 180 -5.20 3.64 17.22
CA ALA A 180 -4.22 2.86 17.96
C ALA A 180 -4.72 1.42 18.16
N GLU A 181 -5.96 1.25 18.60
CA GLU A 181 -6.58 -0.05 18.84
C GLU A 181 -6.61 -0.94 17.58
N ILE A 182 -7.15 -0.44 16.45
CA ILE A 182 -7.21 -1.21 15.20
C ILE A 182 -5.84 -1.56 14.59
N ASN A 183 -4.75 -0.91 15.04
CA ASN A 183 -3.37 -1.20 14.63
C ASN A 183 -2.58 -1.98 15.68
N ASP A 184 -3.21 -2.50 16.72
CA ASP A 184 -2.55 -3.19 17.84
C ASP A 184 -1.44 -2.36 18.49
N LEU A 185 -1.61 -1.03 18.59
CA LEU A 185 -0.64 -0.11 19.17
C LEU A 185 -1.17 0.49 20.48
N SER A 186 -0.27 0.85 21.39
CA SER A 186 -0.65 1.77 22.48
C SER A 186 -0.88 3.18 21.92
N LEU A 187 -1.71 4.00 22.59
CA LEU A 187 -1.90 5.41 22.21
C LEU A 187 -0.55 6.16 22.10
N ALA A 188 0.39 5.91 23.01
CA ALA A 188 1.71 6.53 23.01
C ALA A 188 2.55 6.14 21.78
N ASP A 189 2.52 4.85 21.38
CA ASP A 189 3.22 4.39 20.18
C ASP A 189 2.59 4.96 18.92
N PHE A 190 1.27 4.99 18.84
CA PHE A 190 0.54 5.62 17.75
C PHE A 190 0.86 7.12 17.63
N LEU A 191 0.78 7.88 18.72
CA LEU A 191 1.09 9.30 18.74
C LEU A 191 2.55 9.57 18.34
N THR A 192 3.50 8.72 18.75
CA THR A 192 4.90 8.84 18.32
C THR A 192 5.04 8.83 16.79
N GLY A 193 4.15 8.12 16.09
CA GLY A 193 4.15 8.04 14.61
C GLY A 193 3.53 9.25 13.91
N ILE A 194 2.72 10.06 14.58
CA ILE A 194 1.94 11.14 13.95
C ILE A 194 2.28 12.56 14.44
N VAL A 195 2.94 12.70 15.59
CA VAL A 195 3.30 14.03 16.11
C VAL A 195 4.52 14.60 15.41
N GLY A 196 4.45 15.89 15.07
CA GLY A 196 5.63 16.69 14.75
C GLY A 196 6.33 17.17 16.03
N THR A 197 7.59 17.53 15.94
CA THR A 197 8.39 18.03 17.06
C THR A 197 9.18 19.26 16.66
N GLY A 198 9.13 20.32 17.44
CA GLY A 198 9.83 21.56 17.15
C GLY A 198 9.22 22.35 16.00
N SER A 199 9.97 23.26 15.39
CA SER A 199 9.51 24.05 14.26
C SER A 199 9.68 23.32 12.94
N GLU A 200 8.70 23.41 12.04
CA GLU A 200 8.71 22.80 10.72
C GLU A 200 8.24 23.79 9.65
N GLU A 201 9.02 23.93 8.60
CA GLU A 201 8.83 24.96 7.56
C GLU A 201 7.67 24.65 6.62
N SER A 202 7.45 23.37 6.31
CA SER A 202 6.51 22.96 5.28
C SER A 202 5.88 21.62 5.61
N ILE A 203 4.62 21.68 6.03
CA ILE A 203 3.79 20.50 6.30
C ILE A 203 2.71 20.48 5.25
N ARG A 204 2.76 19.48 4.38
CA ARG A 204 1.81 19.29 3.31
C ARG A 204 0.66 18.39 3.75
N ILE A 205 -0.55 18.91 3.73
CA ILE A 205 -1.80 18.20 3.97
C ILE A 205 -2.41 17.92 2.61
N ALA A 206 -2.38 16.67 2.19
CA ALA A 206 -2.73 16.23 0.84
C ALA A 206 -4.07 15.46 0.78
N GLN A 207 -4.48 15.08 -0.43
CA GLN A 207 -5.68 14.29 -0.70
C GLN A 207 -7.00 14.99 -0.30
N LEU A 208 -7.02 16.30 -0.36
CA LEU A 208 -8.21 17.10 -0.11
C LEU A 208 -9.12 17.14 -1.36
N THR A 209 -10.40 17.36 -1.13
CA THR A 209 -11.37 17.56 -2.22
C THR A 209 -11.25 18.96 -2.80
N PRO A 210 -11.21 19.13 -4.12
CA PRO A 210 -11.23 20.46 -4.76
C PRO A 210 -12.48 21.26 -4.45
N ASP A 211 -12.37 22.59 -4.56
CA ASP A 211 -13.45 23.59 -4.33
C ASP A 211 -14.18 23.47 -2.99
N THR A 212 -13.49 22.96 -1.96
CA THR A 212 -14.05 22.59 -0.66
C THR A 212 -13.47 23.44 0.47
N GLU A 213 -14.31 23.87 1.41
CA GLU A 213 -13.88 24.62 2.59
C GLU A 213 -13.41 23.67 3.70
N TYR A 214 -12.15 23.83 4.12
CA TYR A 214 -11.52 23.11 5.21
C TYR A 214 -11.12 24.04 6.35
N VAL A 215 -11.03 23.47 7.54
CA VAL A 215 -10.32 24.08 8.65
C VAL A 215 -9.10 23.24 8.94
N VAL A 216 -7.92 23.82 8.75
CA VAL A 216 -6.65 23.26 9.20
C VAL A 216 -6.38 23.78 10.59
N TYR A 217 -6.07 22.91 11.52
CA TYR A 217 -5.79 23.30 12.89
C TYR A 217 -4.65 22.46 13.48
N VAL A 218 -3.91 23.08 14.39
CA VAL A 218 -2.74 22.48 15.04
C VAL A 218 -2.83 22.74 16.53
N TYR A 219 -2.47 21.78 17.34
CA TYR A 219 -2.34 21.92 18.77
C TYR A 219 -1.21 21.04 19.32
N GLY A 220 -0.64 21.46 20.44
CA GLY A 220 0.34 20.65 21.14
C GLY A 220 -0.33 19.50 21.88
N ILE A 221 0.28 18.33 21.82
CA ILE A 221 -0.18 17.09 22.49
C ILE A 221 1.03 16.33 23.04
N SER A 222 0.89 15.79 24.26
CA SER A 222 1.88 14.87 24.83
C SER A 222 1.66 13.44 24.34
N LEU A 223 2.66 12.57 24.49
CA LEU A 223 2.52 11.14 24.14
C LEU A 223 1.54 10.39 25.08
N GLU A 224 1.18 10.97 26.20
CA GLU A 224 0.15 10.47 27.12
C GLU A 224 -1.26 10.93 26.73
N GLY A 225 -1.42 11.65 25.60
CA GLY A 225 -2.71 12.11 25.11
C GLY A 225 -3.23 13.38 25.81
N GLU A 226 -2.36 14.20 26.43
CA GLU A 226 -2.75 15.46 27.06
C GLU A 226 -2.53 16.65 26.13
N ARG A 227 -3.51 17.53 25.95
CA ARG A 227 -3.37 18.76 25.19
C ARG A 227 -2.47 19.77 25.93
N THR A 228 -1.40 20.22 25.29
CA THR A 228 -0.37 21.08 25.87
C THR A 228 -0.48 22.55 25.45
N THR A 229 -1.20 22.86 24.35
CA THR A 229 -1.41 24.23 23.86
C THR A 229 -2.89 24.49 23.52
N ASN A 230 -3.24 25.73 23.22
CA ASN A 230 -4.52 26.07 22.56
C ASN A 230 -4.52 25.53 21.14
N ILE A 231 -5.71 25.36 20.55
CA ILE A 231 -5.89 25.01 19.15
C ILE A 231 -5.72 26.27 18.29
N ILE A 232 -4.84 26.21 17.29
CA ILE A 232 -4.67 27.29 16.30
C ILE A 232 -5.30 26.79 14.99
N ALA A 233 -6.30 27.49 14.49
CA ALA A 233 -7.08 27.06 13.34
C ALA A 233 -7.13 28.14 12.25
N THR A 234 -7.08 27.70 10.98
CA THR A 234 -7.22 28.54 9.80
C THR A 234 -8.19 27.90 8.82
N THR A 235 -9.17 28.67 8.33
CA THR A 235 -10.08 28.22 7.27
C THR A 235 -9.46 28.45 5.91
N VAL A 236 -9.44 27.43 5.07
CA VAL A 236 -8.91 27.48 3.71
C VAL A 236 -9.92 26.83 2.78
N LYS A 237 -10.17 27.44 1.62
CA LYS A 237 -10.92 26.79 0.55
C LYS A 237 -9.95 26.34 -0.53
N THR A 238 -9.94 25.05 -0.82
CA THR A 238 -9.12 24.48 -1.90
C THR A 238 -9.52 25.07 -3.25
N GLU A 239 -8.58 25.11 -4.20
CA GLU A 239 -8.86 25.59 -5.55
C GLU A 239 -9.84 24.64 -6.28
N PRO A 240 -10.66 25.15 -7.22
CA PRO A 240 -11.47 24.29 -8.07
C PRO A 240 -10.60 23.41 -8.97
N PRO A 241 -11.12 22.24 -9.45
CA PRO A 241 -10.39 21.39 -10.36
C PRO A 241 -10.01 22.13 -11.65
N HIS A 242 -8.80 21.88 -12.15
CA HIS A 242 -8.37 22.42 -13.42
C HIS A 242 -9.04 21.70 -14.61
N GLU A 243 -9.79 22.42 -15.46
CA GLU A 243 -10.51 21.82 -16.59
C GLU A 243 -9.64 21.55 -17.83
N GLY A 244 -8.44 22.12 -17.89
CA GLY A 244 -7.54 22.04 -19.06
C GLY A 244 -6.73 20.74 -19.13
N ASP A 245 -5.82 20.72 -20.13
CA ASP A 245 -4.78 19.70 -20.19
C ASP A 245 -3.73 19.94 -19.09
N ILE A 246 -3.11 18.86 -18.63
CA ILE A 246 -2.03 18.90 -17.64
C ILE A 246 -0.75 18.33 -18.24
N THR A 247 0.38 18.85 -17.78
CA THR A 247 1.71 18.32 -18.07
C THR A 247 2.34 17.75 -16.80
N PHE A 248 3.41 16.98 -16.98
CA PHE A 248 4.04 16.27 -15.87
C PHE A 248 5.54 16.58 -15.84
N GLU A 249 6.05 16.82 -14.65
CA GLU A 249 7.48 16.81 -14.36
C GLU A 249 7.82 15.53 -13.61
N PHE A 250 9.01 14.97 -13.87
CA PHE A 250 9.47 13.72 -13.30
C PHE A 250 10.81 13.91 -12.62
N SER A 251 11.00 13.33 -11.45
CA SER A 251 12.33 13.12 -10.91
C SER A 251 12.55 11.63 -10.64
N VAL A 252 13.77 11.16 -10.85
CA VAL A 252 14.12 9.74 -10.74
C VAL A 252 15.44 9.62 -10.00
N LYS A 253 15.48 8.71 -9.02
CA LYS A 253 16.68 8.33 -8.28
C LYS A 253 16.76 6.81 -8.27
N GLU A 254 17.96 6.24 -8.49
CA GLU A 254 18.20 4.82 -8.42
C GLU A 254 19.21 4.52 -7.30
N GLU A 255 18.90 3.54 -6.47
CA GLU A 255 19.81 3.01 -5.46
C GLU A 255 19.66 1.49 -5.38
N ASP A 256 20.74 0.76 -5.63
CA ASP A 256 20.80 -0.71 -5.62
C ASP A 256 19.69 -1.39 -6.43
N PHE A 257 19.42 -0.89 -7.65
CA PHE A 257 18.36 -1.34 -8.57
C PHE A 257 16.92 -1.13 -8.08
N ILE A 258 16.75 -0.32 -7.04
CA ILE A 258 15.45 0.25 -6.68
C ILE A 258 15.40 1.64 -7.30
N LEU A 259 14.40 1.84 -8.13
CA LEU A 259 14.16 3.11 -8.79
C LEU A 259 13.03 3.83 -8.04
N GLU A 260 13.38 4.92 -7.39
CA GLU A 260 12.43 5.83 -6.75
C GLU A 260 12.10 6.95 -7.73
N TYR A 261 10.83 7.30 -7.85
CA TYR A 261 10.43 8.37 -8.77
C TYR A 261 9.29 9.22 -8.22
N THR A 262 9.31 10.49 -8.61
CA THR A 262 8.27 11.47 -8.29
C THR A 262 7.60 11.90 -9.58
N VAL A 263 6.28 12.06 -9.57
CA VAL A 263 5.51 12.61 -10.68
C VAL A 263 4.76 13.84 -10.19
N ILE A 264 5.04 15.00 -10.78
CA ILE A 264 4.46 16.28 -10.39
C ILE A 264 3.56 16.76 -11.54
N PRO A 265 2.22 16.69 -11.38
CA PRO A 265 1.30 17.25 -12.35
C PRO A 265 1.36 18.80 -12.29
N SER A 266 1.20 19.48 -13.42
CA SER A 266 1.17 20.95 -13.49
C SER A 266 0.00 21.56 -12.70
N HIS A 267 -1.04 20.79 -12.43
CA HIS A 267 -2.20 21.14 -11.61
C HIS A 267 -2.67 19.90 -10.85
N THR A 268 -2.86 20.04 -9.54
CA THR A 268 -3.45 19.02 -8.69
C THR A 268 -4.98 19.01 -8.82
N GLY A 269 -5.64 17.97 -8.29
CA GLY A 269 -7.09 17.81 -8.41
C GLY A 269 -7.56 17.38 -9.80
N VAL A 270 -6.66 16.92 -10.65
CA VAL A 270 -6.96 16.35 -11.96
C VAL A 270 -6.54 14.89 -11.99
N ASP A 271 -7.48 14.03 -12.29
CA ASP A 271 -7.24 12.59 -12.35
C ASP A 271 -6.21 12.21 -13.41
N TYR A 272 -5.20 11.44 -13.02
CA TYR A 272 -4.20 10.93 -13.95
C TYR A 272 -3.75 9.52 -13.58
N TYR A 273 -3.26 8.79 -14.56
CA TYR A 273 -2.64 7.48 -14.43
C TYR A 273 -1.13 7.61 -14.60
N CYS A 274 -0.38 6.86 -13.81
CA CYS A 274 1.06 6.67 -13.98
C CYS A 274 1.38 5.19 -14.17
N GLY A 275 2.13 4.86 -15.22
CA GLY A 275 2.60 3.50 -15.52
C GLY A 275 4.05 3.49 -15.93
N ILE A 276 4.69 2.32 -15.79
CA ILE A 276 6.10 2.10 -16.13
C ILE A 276 6.17 0.96 -17.14
N MET A 277 7.02 1.10 -18.14
CA MET A 277 7.35 0.05 -19.10
C MET A 277 8.86 0.01 -19.34
N SER A 278 9.42 -1.18 -19.49
CA SER A 278 10.74 -1.35 -20.05
C SER A 278 10.75 -1.01 -21.56
N GLU A 279 11.94 -0.78 -22.12
CA GLU A 279 12.08 -0.58 -23.56
C GLU A 279 11.64 -1.83 -24.36
N GLU A 280 11.85 -3.01 -23.81
CA GLU A 280 11.41 -4.27 -24.41
C GLU A 280 9.88 -4.35 -24.46
N GLU A 281 9.18 -4.09 -23.36
CA GLU A 281 7.71 -4.05 -23.30
C GLU A 281 7.14 -2.97 -24.23
N LEU A 282 7.72 -1.78 -24.21
CA LEU A 282 7.32 -0.69 -25.10
C LEU A 282 7.44 -1.09 -26.58
N ASN A 283 8.54 -1.72 -26.96
CA ASN A 283 8.77 -2.17 -28.34
C ASN A 283 7.83 -3.33 -28.72
N TYR A 284 7.60 -4.28 -27.82
CA TYR A 284 6.60 -5.32 -28.01
C TYR A 284 5.21 -4.72 -28.33
N TRP A 285 4.75 -3.75 -27.52
CA TRP A 285 3.45 -3.13 -27.75
C TRP A 285 3.40 -2.25 -29.00
N LYS A 286 4.52 -1.62 -29.39
CA LYS A 286 4.62 -0.93 -30.68
C LYS A 286 4.40 -1.86 -31.86
N GLU A 287 5.00 -3.03 -31.84
CA GLU A 287 4.83 -4.06 -32.85
C GLU A 287 3.43 -4.68 -32.83
N ALA A 288 2.95 -5.11 -31.67
CA ALA A 288 1.65 -5.74 -31.51
C ALA A 288 0.48 -4.84 -31.92
N LEU A 289 0.54 -3.55 -31.61
CA LEU A 289 -0.46 -2.54 -31.95
C LEU A 289 -0.17 -1.82 -33.28
N ASN A 290 0.98 -2.09 -33.90
CA ASN A 290 1.46 -1.42 -35.11
C ASN A 290 1.38 0.12 -35.01
N THR A 291 1.89 0.69 -33.89
CA THR A 291 1.84 2.12 -33.62
C THR A 291 3.00 2.59 -32.73
N ASP A 292 3.46 3.83 -32.95
CA ASP A 292 4.40 4.53 -32.07
C ASP A 292 3.68 5.51 -31.12
N ASN A 293 2.36 5.55 -31.12
CA ASN A 293 1.58 6.47 -30.31
C ASN A 293 1.56 6.01 -28.85
N LEU A 294 2.30 6.72 -27.98
CA LEU A 294 2.42 6.40 -26.56
C LEU A 294 1.07 6.36 -25.84
N LYS A 295 0.11 7.21 -26.21
CA LYS A 295 -1.23 7.20 -25.65
C LYS A 295 -1.94 5.85 -25.89
N THR A 296 -1.88 5.35 -27.14
CA THR A 296 -2.45 4.06 -27.49
C THR A 296 -1.73 2.92 -26.80
N ILE A 297 -0.41 2.99 -26.68
CA ILE A 297 0.42 1.98 -26.03
C ILE A 297 0.13 1.94 -24.54
N LEU A 298 0.12 3.08 -23.86
CA LEU A 298 -0.20 3.15 -22.43
C LEU A 298 -1.62 2.67 -22.14
N GLN A 299 -2.61 3.06 -23.00
CA GLN A 299 -3.99 2.60 -22.87
C GLN A 299 -4.12 1.09 -23.02
N LYS A 300 -3.55 0.53 -24.09
CA LYS A 300 -3.75 -0.88 -24.44
C LYS A 300 -2.75 -1.81 -23.76
N GLY A 301 -1.49 -1.38 -23.69
CA GLY A 301 -0.38 -2.16 -23.18
C GLY A 301 -0.24 -2.14 -21.66
N SER A 302 -0.74 -1.10 -21.00
CA SER A 302 -0.71 -1.01 -19.54
C SER A 302 -2.13 -1.12 -18.97
N ILE A 303 -3.00 -0.15 -19.20
CA ILE A 303 -4.30 -0.06 -18.53
C ILE A 303 -5.22 -1.24 -18.90
N ASP A 304 -5.56 -1.38 -20.19
CA ASP A 304 -6.56 -2.39 -20.62
C ASP A 304 -6.07 -3.82 -20.38
N SER A 305 -4.76 -4.08 -20.58
CA SER A 305 -4.17 -5.41 -20.32
C SER A 305 -4.17 -5.76 -18.83
N THR A 306 -3.80 -4.80 -17.96
CA THR A 306 -3.81 -5.02 -16.50
C THR A 306 -5.25 -5.23 -15.99
N ILE A 307 -6.22 -4.43 -16.45
CA ILE A 307 -7.63 -4.62 -16.11
C ILE A 307 -8.09 -6.04 -16.50
N ALA A 308 -7.78 -6.47 -17.72
CA ALA A 308 -8.18 -7.81 -18.18
C ALA A 308 -7.60 -8.93 -17.31
N ILE A 309 -6.35 -8.80 -16.88
CA ILE A 309 -5.70 -9.78 -16.01
C ILE A 309 -6.33 -9.79 -14.63
N LEU A 310 -6.51 -8.62 -14.01
CA LEU A 310 -7.07 -8.52 -12.67
C LEU A 310 -8.53 -8.99 -12.63
N GLN A 311 -9.32 -8.72 -13.67
CA GLN A 311 -10.68 -9.25 -13.80
C GLN A 311 -10.69 -10.78 -13.96
N ASN A 312 -9.84 -11.31 -14.85
CA ASN A 312 -9.75 -12.76 -15.06
C ASN A 312 -9.26 -13.52 -13.83
N SER A 313 -8.50 -12.86 -12.96
CA SER A 313 -7.99 -13.43 -11.71
C SER A 313 -8.93 -13.16 -10.52
N GLY A 314 -10.06 -12.50 -10.73
CA GLY A 314 -11.04 -12.18 -9.68
C GLY A 314 -10.59 -11.11 -8.67
N TYR A 315 -9.50 -10.36 -8.95
CA TYR A 315 -9.02 -9.29 -8.07
C TYR A 315 -9.84 -8.01 -8.14
N ILE A 316 -10.47 -7.75 -9.27
CA ILE A 316 -11.39 -6.63 -9.50
C ILE A 316 -12.61 -7.10 -10.27
N THR A 317 -13.74 -6.45 -10.03
CA THR A 317 -15.01 -6.76 -10.73
C THR A 317 -15.15 -5.94 -12.00
N ASP A 318 -14.76 -4.68 -11.99
CA ASP A 318 -14.93 -3.76 -13.12
C ASP A 318 -13.83 -2.69 -13.22
N ARG A 319 -13.95 -1.81 -14.22
CA ARG A 319 -13.01 -0.71 -14.48
C ARG A 319 -13.07 0.38 -13.42
N THR A 320 -14.20 0.54 -12.74
CA THR A 320 -14.36 1.56 -11.70
C THR A 320 -13.53 1.21 -10.47
N GLU A 321 -13.48 -0.07 -10.12
CA GLU A 321 -12.64 -0.57 -9.05
C GLU A 321 -11.15 -0.39 -9.39
N PHE A 322 -10.75 -0.67 -10.64
CA PHE A 322 -9.39 -0.37 -11.11
C PHE A 322 -9.07 1.13 -11.02
N PHE A 323 -10.00 1.99 -11.45
CA PHE A 323 -9.82 3.43 -11.36
C PHE A 323 -9.62 3.86 -9.90
N SER A 324 -10.43 3.38 -8.95
CA SER A 324 -10.31 3.76 -7.55
C SER A 324 -8.96 3.39 -6.91
N ILE A 325 -8.31 2.32 -7.40
CA ILE A 325 -7.02 1.85 -6.91
C ILE A 325 -5.84 2.60 -7.56
N TYR A 326 -5.94 2.90 -8.87
CA TYR A 326 -4.82 3.44 -9.66
C TYR A 326 -4.91 4.94 -9.93
N ASN A 327 -6.02 5.58 -9.57
CA ASN A 327 -6.18 7.00 -9.78
C ASN A 327 -5.25 7.83 -8.90
N LEU A 328 -4.61 8.80 -9.51
CA LEU A 328 -3.79 9.82 -8.87
C LEU A 328 -4.41 11.19 -9.19
N SER A 329 -4.45 12.09 -8.22
CA SER A 329 -4.93 13.47 -8.43
C SER A 329 -4.00 14.51 -7.80
N ASP A 330 -2.92 14.05 -7.19
CA ASP A 330 -1.93 14.85 -6.49
C ASP A 330 -0.51 14.45 -6.91
N ILE A 331 0.53 15.06 -6.34
CA ILE A 331 1.91 14.67 -6.56
C ILE A 331 2.11 13.23 -6.09
N LEU A 332 2.68 12.39 -6.94
CA LEU A 332 3.19 11.07 -6.54
C LEU A 332 4.63 11.25 -6.07
N GLU A 333 4.86 11.23 -4.77
CA GLU A 333 6.18 11.50 -4.15
C GLU A 333 7.01 10.24 -3.92
N ASP A 334 6.36 9.10 -3.74
CA ASP A 334 6.94 7.84 -3.27
C ASP A 334 6.74 6.67 -4.25
N GLY A 335 6.74 6.96 -5.54
CA GLY A 335 6.75 5.91 -6.55
C GLY A 335 8.06 5.13 -6.51
N TRP A 336 7.98 3.80 -6.52
CA TRP A 336 9.17 2.95 -6.57
C TRP A 336 8.92 1.65 -7.33
N PHE A 337 9.98 1.06 -7.89
CA PHE A 337 9.95 -0.31 -8.39
C PHE A 337 11.37 -0.89 -8.47
N GLU A 338 11.47 -2.21 -8.47
CA GLU A 338 12.73 -2.91 -8.68
C GLU A 338 13.02 -3.00 -10.18
N CYS A 339 14.14 -2.44 -10.61
CA CYS A 339 14.53 -2.46 -12.01
C CYS A 339 15.53 -3.59 -12.31
N LYS A 340 15.46 -4.13 -13.53
CA LYS A 340 16.49 -5.03 -14.06
C LYS A 340 17.73 -4.21 -14.43
N ALA A 341 18.92 -4.79 -14.25
CA ALA A 341 20.18 -4.16 -14.65
C ALA A 341 20.22 -3.88 -16.15
N ASP A 342 20.98 -2.86 -16.56
CA ASP A 342 21.20 -2.47 -17.95
C ASP A 342 19.90 -2.30 -18.78
N THR A 343 18.81 -1.97 -18.14
CA THR A 343 17.49 -1.91 -18.77
C THR A 343 16.98 -0.47 -18.83
N LYS A 344 16.50 -0.05 -19.98
CA LYS A 344 15.90 1.27 -20.17
C LYS A 344 14.40 1.20 -19.86
N TYR A 345 13.94 2.11 -19.01
CA TYR A 345 12.55 2.26 -18.58
C TYR A 345 11.94 3.57 -19.01
N TYR A 346 10.64 3.55 -19.19
CA TYR A 346 9.79 4.72 -19.48
C TYR A 346 8.76 4.84 -18.35
N ILE A 347 8.84 5.92 -17.58
CA ILE A 347 7.83 6.28 -16.59
C ILE A 347 6.91 7.26 -17.30
N MET A 348 5.63 6.90 -17.43
CA MET A 348 4.65 7.62 -18.23
C MET A 348 3.47 8.04 -17.38
N ALA A 349 2.98 9.28 -17.56
CA ALA A 349 1.80 9.77 -16.90
C ALA A 349 0.86 10.46 -17.89
N ALA A 350 -0.45 10.30 -17.70
CA ALA A 350 -1.45 10.90 -18.57
C ALA A 350 -2.77 11.15 -17.83
N LYS A 351 -3.42 12.28 -18.14
CA LYS A 351 -4.79 12.56 -17.71
C LYS A 351 -5.73 11.47 -18.20
N TRP A 352 -6.60 10.95 -17.32
CA TRP A 352 -7.58 9.92 -17.65
C TRP A 352 -8.95 10.21 -17.03
N ASN A 353 -9.94 9.35 -17.23
CA ASN A 353 -11.27 9.48 -16.68
C ASN A 353 -11.67 8.23 -15.87
N ASN A 354 -12.80 8.29 -15.19
CA ASN A 354 -13.34 7.19 -14.37
C ASN A 354 -13.71 5.91 -15.15
N ASN A 355 -13.70 5.94 -16.49
CA ASN A 355 -13.79 4.75 -17.34
C ASN A 355 -12.40 4.15 -17.65
N CYS A 356 -11.33 4.67 -17.03
CA CYS A 356 -9.94 4.33 -17.31
C CYS A 356 -9.50 4.65 -18.74
N ASP A 357 -10.10 5.66 -19.40
CA ASP A 357 -9.67 6.10 -20.73
C ASP A 357 -8.71 7.29 -20.61
N ILE A 358 -7.53 7.20 -21.27
CA ILE A 358 -6.62 8.32 -21.35
C ILE A 358 -7.22 9.42 -22.22
N ILE A 359 -7.41 10.61 -21.65
CA ILE A 359 -8.02 11.77 -22.32
C ILE A 359 -7.00 12.87 -22.63
N GLY A 360 -5.86 12.94 -21.90
CA GLY A 360 -4.77 13.91 -22.12
C GLY A 360 -3.64 13.41 -23.01
N GLU A 361 -2.59 14.23 -23.14
CA GLU A 361 -1.32 13.85 -23.73
C GLU A 361 -0.48 13.05 -22.71
N VAL A 362 0.41 12.17 -23.20
CA VAL A 362 1.31 11.39 -22.34
C VAL A 362 2.60 12.16 -22.11
N GLY A 363 2.85 12.52 -20.86
CA GLY A 363 4.17 12.93 -20.41
C GLY A 363 5.00 11.70 -20.02
N TYR A 364 6.31 11.75 -20.22
CA TYR A 364 7.18 10.66 -19.84
C TYR A 364 8.61 11.12 -19.53
N CYS A 365 9.32 10.32 -18.75
CA CYS A 365 10.78 10.39 -18.64
C CYS A 365 11.40 9.02 -18.93
N GLU A 366 12.66 9.03 -19.27
CA GLU A 366 13.46 7.85 -19.55
C GLU A 366 14.53 7.68 -18.47
N HIS A 367 14.72 6.45 -18.01
CA HIS A 367 15.83 6.10 -17.12
C HIS A 367 16.47 4.80 -17.61
N THR A 368 17.79 4.71 -17.57
CA THR A 368 18.52 3.47 -17.83
C THR A 368 19.16 3.03 -16.54
N SER A 369 18.77 1.86 -16.05
CA SER A 369 19.29 1.31 -14.81
C SER A 369 20.79 1.03 -14.86
N ALA A 370 21.41 0.99 -13.69
CA ALA A 370 22.83 0.83 -13.55
C ALA A 370 23.33 -0.48 -14.18
N HIS A 371 24.60 -0.44 -14.63
CA HIS A 371 25.29 -1.65 -15.09
C HIS A 371 25.62 -2.54 -13.88
N LEU A 372 25.38 -3.85 -14.04
CA LEU A 372 25.72 -4.83 -13.03
C LEU A 372 27.00 -5.58 -13.45
N GLU A 373 28.08 -5.42 -12.67
CA GLU A 373 29.32 -6.14 -12.89
C GLU A 373 29.13 -7.65 -12.65
N PRO A 374 29.71 -8.51 -13.49
CA PRO A 374 29.67 -9.95 -13.27
C PRO A 374 30.28 -10.37 -11.93
N SER A 375 29.62 -11.30 -11.24
CA SER A 375 30.09 -11.86 -9.99
C SER A 375 31.18 -12.93 -10.22
N ALA A 376 32.24 -12.85 -9.43
CA ALA A 376 33.26 -13.91 -9.36
C ALA A 376 32.88 -15.04 -8.37
N ASN A 377 31.65 -15.08 -7.91
CA ASN A 377 31.18 -16.09 -6.97
C ASN A 377 31.27 -17.50 -7.57
N ILE A 378 31.82 -18.44 -6.80
CA ILE A 378 31.85 -19.85 -7.13
C ILE A 378 30.98 -20.57 -6.12
N LEU A 379 29.96 -21.27 -6.62
CA LEU A 379 29.02 -22.03 -5.82
C LEU A 379 29.46 -23.51 -5.79
N THR A 380 29.41 -24.10 -4.59
CA THR A 380 29.62 -25.54 -4.41
C THR A 380 28.39 -26.13 -3.74
N LEU A 381 27.77 -27.11 -4.35
CA LEU A 381 26.57 -27.80 -3.88
C LEU A 381 26.94 -29.12 -3.21
N GLU A 382 26.37 -29.40 -2.06
CA GLU A 382 26.49 -30.65 -1.33
C GLU A 382 25.10 -31.15 -0.95
N LEU A 383 24.66 -32.29 -1.48
CA LEU A 383 23.35 -32.88 -1.19
C LEU A 383 23.41 -33.76 0.06
N LYS A 384 22.41 -33.64 0.93
CA LYS A 384 22.28 -34.40 2.19
C LYS A 384 20.83 -34.80 2.44
N ASN A 385 20.65 -35.71 3.37
CA ASN A 385 19.36 -36.12 3.90
C ASN A 385 18.30 -36.39 2.82
N LEU A 386 18.74 -37.05 1.73
CA LEU A 386 17.82 -37.35 0.64
C LEU A 386 16.74 -38.33 1.09
N THR A 387 15.51 -38.02 0.75
CA THR A 387 14.31 -38.81 1.04
C THR A 387 13.54 -39.14 -0.26
N GLN A 388 12.31 -39.64 -0.11
CA GLN A 388 11.40 -39.85 -1.23
C GLN A 388 10.90 -38.56 -1.84
N SER A 389 10.81 -37.49 -1.03
CA SER A 389 10.15 -36.25 -1.42
C SER A 389 10.95 -34.97 -1.13
N SER A 390 12.18 -35.10 -0.59
CA SER A 390 12.99 -33.94 -0.22
C SER A 390 14.49 -34.21 -0.28
N VAL A 391 15.25 -33.13 -0.35
CA VAL A 391 16.71 -33.11 -0.24
C VAL A 391 17.17 -31.83 0.46
N ASP A 392 18.18 -31.97 1.32
CA ASP A 392 18.89 -30.81 1.86
C ASP A 392 20.04 -30.45 0.91
N VAL A 393 20.08 -29.20 0.49
CA VAL A 393 21.16 -28.63 -0.32
C VAL A 393 21.97 -27.66 0.51
N LYS A 394 23.22 -28.01 0.78
CA LYS A 394 24.19 -27.11 1.38
C LYS A 394 24.97 -26.41 0.28
N THR A 395 24.84 -25.11 0.21
CA THR A 395 25.57 -24.25 -0.74
C THR A 395 26.70 -23.52 -0.01
N THR A 396 27.90 -23.61 -0.59
CA THR A 396 29.08 -22.85 -0.12
C THR A 396 29.46 -21.87 -1.21
N THR A 397 29.72 -20.62 -0.83
CA THR A 397 30.02 -19.51 -1.73
C THR A 397 31.40 -18.93 -1.47
N THR A 398 32.04 -18.35 -2.49
CA THR A 398 33.34 -17.66 -2.36
C THR A 398 33.21 -16.17 -2.10
N THR A 399 32.07 -15.58 -2.42
CA THR A 399 31.73 -14.18 -2.13
C THR A 399 30.36 -14.11 -1.43
N ASN A 400 29.95 -12.91 -1.04
CA ASN A 400 28.62 -12.70 -0.44
C ASN A 400 27.60 -12.19 -1.46
N ASP A 401 27.87 -12.34 -2.75
CA ASP A 401 26.93 -11.96 -3.81
C ASP A 401 25.70 -12.88 -3.81
N PRO A 402 24.50 -12.36 -4.10
CA PRO A 402 23.28 -13.16 -4.12
C PRO A 402 23.30 -14.21 -5.23
N TYR A 403 22.64 -15.33 -4.96
CA TYR A 403 22.53 -16.45 -5.87
C TYR A 403 21.19 -17.18 -5.69
N VAL A 404 20.75 -17.83 -6.75
CA VAL A 404 19.57 -18.68 -6.76
C VAL A 404 19.98 -20.14 -6.61
N VAL A 405 19.20 -20.91 -5.85
CA VAL A 405 19.27 -22.39 -5.81
C VAL A 405 17.86 -22.95 -5.85
N LEU A 406 17.58 -23.79 -6.83
CA LEU A 406 16.26 -24.43 -6.95
C LEU A 406 16.38 -25.86 -7.55
N PRO A 407 15.44 -26.76 -7.21
CA PRO A 407 15.33 -28.08 -7.82
C PRO A 407 14.47 -28.04 -9.08
N MET A 408 14.88 -28.75 -10.12
CA MET A 408 14.06 -28.99 -11.31
C MET A 408 14.11 -30.47 -11.71
N ARG A 409 13.10 -30.96 -12.39
CA ARG A 409 13.11 -32.31 -12.91
C ARG A 409 14.21 -32.43 -14.01
N SER A 410 15.02 -33.47 -13.92
CA SER A 410 16.15 -33.67 -14.85
C SER A 410 15.70 -33.87 -16.29
N ASP A 411 14.52 -34.47 -16.52
CA ASP A 411 13.99 -34.64 -17.87
C ASP A 411 13.68 -33.33 -18.60
N VAL A 412 13.37 -32.26 -17.85
CA VAL A 412 13.12 -30.92 -18.38
C VAL A 412 14.43 -30.20 -18.72
N VAL A 413 15.46 -30.33 -17.88
CA VAL A 413 16.63 -29.42 -17.94
C VAL A 413 17.91 -30.05 -18.53
N LYS A 414 18.00 -31.36 -18.65
CA LYS A 414 19.22 -32.07 -19.03
C LYS A 414 19.75 -31.79 -20.43
N ASN A 415 18.91 -31.34 -21.34
CA ASN A 415 19.27 -31.05 -22.73
C ASN A 415 19.42 -29.54 -23.01
N LEU A 416 19.19 -28.69 -22.05
CA LEU A 416 19.27 -27.24 -22.19
C LEU A 416 20.70 -26.77 -21.93
N ASP A 417 21.19 -25.85 -22.74
CA ASP A 417 22.40 -25.11 -22.41
C ASP A 417 22.13 -24.08 -21.29
N ASP A 418 23.13 -23.27 -20.89
CA ASP A 418 22.98 -22.36 -19.76
C ASP A 418 22.07 -21.17 -20.10
N GLU A 419 22.05 -20.73 -21.35
CA GLU A 419 21.17 -19.66 -21.81
C GLU A 419 19.71 -20.12 -21.86
N GLU A 420 19.44 -21.24 -22.51
CA GLU A 420 18.11 -21.86 -22.60
C GLU A 420 17.56 -22.20 -21.19
N LEU A 421 18.43 -22.70 -20.28
CA LEU A 421 18.03 -23.01 -18.92
C LEU A 421 17.68 -21.75 -18.12
N TYR A 422 18.46 -20.69 -18.25
CA TYR A 422 18.19 -19.42 -17.60
C TYR A 422 16.87 -18.81 -18.07
N GLU A 423 16.64 -18.78 -19.38
CA GLU A 423 15.40 -18.32 -19.98
C GLU A 423 14.19 -19.12 -19.48
N LEU A 424 14.29 -20.45 -19.43
CA LEU A 424 13.23 -21.30 -18.89
C LEU A 424 12.93 -20.97 -17.42
N ILE A 425 13.97 -20.81 -16.59
CA ILE A 425 13.78 -20.49 -15.17
C ILE A 425 13.11 -19.12 -15.01
N MET A 426 13.53 -18.14 -15.77
CA MET A 426 12.96 -16.79 -15.68
C MET A 426 11.52 -16.73 -16.21
N SER A 427 11.15 -17.56 -17.20
CA SER A 427 9.76 -17.64 -17.68
C SER A 427 8.81 -18.32 -16.69
N GLU A 428 9.28 -19.36 -16.01
CA GLU A 428 8.42 -20.19 -15.15
C GLU A 428 8.45 -19.78 -13.67
N TYR A 429 9.56 -19.22 -13.19
CA TYR A 429 9.80 -18.97 -11.76
C TYR A 429 10.09 -17.51 -11.40
N ASP A 430 10.07 -16.56 -12.34
CA ASP A 430 10.38 -15.17 -12.08
C ASP A 430 9.55 -14.61 -10.89
N TYR A 431 8.27 -14.96 -10.82
CA TYR A 431 7.35 -14.51 -9.76
C TYR A 431 7.68 -15.06 -8.34
N VAL A 432 8.47 -16.16 -8.25
CA VAL A 432 8.91 -16.76 -6.98
C VAL A 432 10.41 -16.79 -6.82
N ILE A 433 11.18 -16.23 -7.76
CA ILE A 433 12.64 -16.34 -7.76
C ILE A 433 13.27 -15.77 -6.47
N SER A 434 12.66 -14.78 -5.87
CA SER A 434 13.08 -14.19 -4.59
C SER A 434 13.10 -15.22 -3.45
N SER A 435 12.15 -16.18 -3.45
CA SER A 435 12.06 -17.26 -2.45
C SER A 435 13.20 -18.28 -2.59
N TYR A 436 13.83 -18.33 -3.73
CA TYR A 436 14.97 -19.21 -4.03
C TYR A 436 16.31 -18.47 -4.07
N THR A 437 16.31 -17.19 -3.72
CA THR A 437 17.50 -16.32 -3.70
C THR A 437 18.11 -16.28 -2.31
N TYR A 438 19.41 -16.57 -2.23
CA TYR A 438 20.18 -16.68 -1.00
C TYR A 438 21.45 -15.83 -1.09
N GLN A 439 22.05 -15.55 0.08
CA GLN A 439 23.30 -14.81 0.18
C GLN A 439 24.23 -15.45 1.20
N GLY A 440 25.52 -15.59 0.87
CA GLY A 440 26.49 -16.31 1.70
C GLY A 440 26.23 -17.82 1.76
N ASN A 441 26.87 -18.54 2.68
CA ASN A 441 26.67 -19.99 2.81
C ASN A 441 25.26 -20.30 3.33
N SER A 442 24.57 -21.25 2.72
CA SER A 442 23.23 -21.66 3.11
C SER A 442 23.07 -23.17 3.20
N THR A 443 22.01 -23.61 3.88
CA THR A 443 21.51 -24.99 3.83
C THR A 443 20.00 -24.92 3.77
N ASN A 444 19.44 -25.42 2.68
CA ASN A 444 18.01 -25.30 2.39
C ASN A 444 17.42 -26.67 2.12
N THR A 445 16.25 -26.95 2.66
CA THR A 445 15.50 -28.18 2.38
C THR A 445 14.51 -27.90 1.26
N PHE A 446 14.62 -28.63 0.17
CA PHE A 446 13.66 -28.61 -0.93
C PHE A 446 12.77 -29.85 -0.83
N GLY A 447 11.47 -29.62 -0.78
CA GLY A 447 10.44 -30.65 -0.64
C GLY A 447 9.55 -30.79 -1.86
N SER A 448 8.42 -31.47 -1.70
CA SER A 448 7.38 -31.68 -2.71
C SER A 448 7.87 -32.34 -3.99
N MET A 449 8.91 -33.20 -3.89
CA MET A 449 9.46 -33.95 -4.99
C MET A 449 8.73 -35.28 -5.17
N ARG A 450 8.66 -35.75 -6.41
CA ARG A 450 8.13 -37.09 -6.72
C ARG A 450 9.10 -38.15 -6.31
N PRO A 451 8.68 -39.28 -5.70
CA PRO A 451 9.51 -40.42 -5.41
C PRO A 451 9.99 -41.10 -6.69
N ASP A 452 11.15 -41.80 -6.61
CA ASP A 452 11.72 -42.55 -7.72
C ASP A 452 11.87 -41.75 -9.02
N ASN A 453 12.29 -40.47 -8.88
CA ASN A 453 12.45 -39.54 -10.00
C ASN A 453 13.80 -38.84 -9.97
N ASP A 454 14.30 -38.49 -11.18
CA ASP A 454 15.53 -37.75 -11.38
C ASP A 454 15.30 -36.26 -11.28
N TYR A 455 16.10 -35.60 -10.46
CA TYR A 455 16.11 -34.16 -10.27
C TYR A 455 17.50 -33.59 -10.44
N THR A 456 17.57 -32.32 -10.78
CA THR A 456 18.78 -31.50 -10.84
C THR A 456 18.64 -30.30 -9.98
N ILE A 457 19.53 -30.09 -9.00
CA ILE A 457 19.69 -28.83 -8.33
C ILE A 457 20.43 -27.89 -9.27
N ILE A 458 19.86 -26.72 -9.49
CA ILE A 458 20.41 -25.66 -10.33
C ILE A 458 20.80 -24.51 -9.43
N ALA A 459 22.00 -23.95 -9.62
CA ALA A 459 22.44 -22.78 -8.89
C ALA A 459 23.18 -21.80 -9.78
N PHE A 460 22.93 -20.52 -9.63
CA PHE A 460 23.61 -19.46 -10.38
C PHE A 460 23.55 -18.13 -9.60
N GLY A 461 24.52 -17.26 -9.84
CA GLY A 461 24.48 -15.90 -9.30
C GLY A 461 23.37 -15.08 -9.97
N TYR A 462 22.60 -14.35 -9.17
CA TYR A 462 21.44 -13.60 -9.64
C TYR A 462 21.27 -12.31 -8.85
N LYS A 463 21.07 -11.21 -9.56
CA LYS A 463 20.74 -9.90 -8.98
C LYS A 463 20.05 -9.04 -10.03
N ALA A 464 19.07 -8.28 -9.62
CA ALA A 464 18.38 -7.31 -10.47
C ALA A 464 17.94 -7.89 -11.83
N GLY A 465 17.25 -9.02 -11.80
CA GLY A 465 16.75 -9.68 -13.01
C GLY A 465 17.84 -10.26 -13.95
N THR A 466 19.09 -10.35 -13.49
CA THR A 466 20.22 -10.66 -14.37
C THR A 466 21.05 -11.82 -13.80
N LEU A 467 21.48 -12.72 -14.70
CA LEU A 467 22.49 -13.75 -14.41
C LEU A 467 23.85 -13.08 -14.16
N THR A 468 24.40 -13.21 -12.95
CA THR A 468 25.66 -12.55 -12.60
C THR A 468 26.89 -13.42 -12.71
N THR A 469 26.76 -14.74 -12.61
CA THR A 469 27.89 -15.69 -12.75
C THR A 469 28.02 -16.20 -14.17
N SER A 470 29.26 -16.56 -14.57
CA SER A 470 29.56 -17.11 -15.90
C SER A 470 29.12 -18.56 -16.07
N ASN A 471 28.74 -19.24 -15.01
CA ASN A 471 28.34 -20.64 -15.03
C ASN A 471 27.01 -20.80 -14.27
N ILE A 472 26.25 -21.81 -14.72
CA ILE A 472 25.14 -22.38 -13.96
C ILE A 472 25.60 -23.76 -13.46
N TRP A 473 25.60 -23.94 -12.14
CA TRP A 473 25.98 -25.21 -11.50
C TRP A 473 24.78 -26.13 -11.49
N ARG A 474 25.02 -27.40 -11.78
CA ARG A 474 24.02 -28.48 -11.81
C ARG A 474 24.52 -29.66 -10.99
N GLU A 475 23.67 -30.16 -10.07
CA GLU A 475 23.95 -31.36 -9.29
C GLU A 475 22.76 -32.32 -9.42
N GLU A 476 22.96 -33.46 -10.07
CA GLU A 476 21.91 -34.46 -10.35
C GLU A 476 21.75 -35.39 -9.15
N PHE A 477 20.51 -35.80 -8.89
CA PHE A 477 20.19 -36.82 -7.89
C PHE A 477 18.90 -37.54 -8.23
N HIS A 478 18.69 -38.69 -7.57
CA HIS A 478 17.49 -39.51 -7.71
C HIS A 478 16.79 -39.62 -6.36
N THR A 479 15.54 -39.28 -6.27
CA THR A 479 14.75 -39.41 -5.02
C THR A 479 14.54 -40.89 -4.68
N LEU A 480 14.42 -41.17 -3.38
CA LEU A 480 14.15 -42.55 -2.95
C LEU A 480 12.75 -43.00 -3.41
N ALA A 481 12.61 -44.29 -3.69
CA ALA A 481 11.30 -44.87 -4.00
C ALA A 481 10.40 -44.90 -2.75
N SER A 482 9.11 -44.62 -2.91
CA SER A 482 8.09 -44.89 -1.92
C SER A 482 7.68 -46.36 -1.90
N GLY A 483 7.11 -46.80 -0.80
CA GLY A 483 6.56 -48.15 -0.64
C GLY A 483 5.27 -48.37 -1.43
N ASN A 484 4.58 -49.49 -1.12
CA ASN A 484 3.27 -49.74 -1.71
C ASN A 484 2.22 -48.77 -1.12
N PRO A 485 1.49 -48.00 -1.95
CA PRO A 485 0.46 -47.07 -1.47
C PRO A 485 -0.61 -47.74 -0.61
N GLU A 486 -1.01 -48.96 -0.90
CA GLU A 486 -2.02 -49.74 -0.13
C GLU A 486 -1.54 -50.12 1.28
N GLU A 487 -0.22 -50.11 1.53
CA GLU A 487 0.37 -50.42 2.85
C GLU A 487 0.66 -49.13 3.65
N CYS A 488 0.52 -47.96 3.06
CA CYS A 488 0.70 -46.70 3.76
C CYS A 488 -0.44 -46.46 4.74
N THR A 489 -0.10 -46.11 5.98
CA THR A 489 -1.04 -45.80 7.05
C THR A 489 -0.91 -44.31 7.43
N PHE A 490 -1.99 -43.78 7.98
CA PHE A 490 -2.04 -42.38 8.41
C PHE A 490 -2.33 -42.30 9.91
N SER A 491 -1.52 -41.55 10.64
CA SER A 491 -1.88 -41.10 11.99
C SER A 491 -2.65 -39.79 11.81
N MET A 492 -3.88 -39.74 12.32
CA MET A 492 -4.75 -38.58 12.23
C MET A 492 -5.09 -38.13 13.65
N ASN A 493 -4.70 -36.92 14.01
CA ASN A 493 -5.04 -36.27 15.27
C ASN A 493 -5.98 -35.10 14.97
N ILE A 494 -7.10 -35.03 15.65
CA ILE A 494 -8.15 -34.07 15.39
C ILE A 494 -8.58 -33.46 16.73
N VAL A 495 -8.59 -32.12 16.79
CA VAL A 495 -9.08 -31.37 17.94
C VAL A 495 -10.22 -30.47 17.43
N PRO A 496 -11.48 -30.90 17.60
CA PRO A 496 -12.63 -30.12 17.17
C PRO A 496 -12.86 -28.92 18.10
N SER A 497 -13.50 -27.91 17.57
CA SER A 497 -14.06 -26.75 18.26
C SER A 497 -15.52 -26.59 17.85
N VAL A 498 -16.12 -25.42 17.98
CA VAL A 498 -17.52 -25.17 17.63
C VAL A 498 -17.75 -25.25 16.11
N ASP A 499 -16.97 -24.53 15.33
CA ASP A 499 -17.11 -24.33 13.87
C ASP A 499 -15.86 -24.69 13.08
N ASN A 500 -14.86 -25.26 13.75
CA ASN A 500 -13.59 -25.62 13.16
C ASN A 500 -13.00 -26.87 13.82
N ALA A 501 -11.97 -27.43 13.19
CA ALA A 501 -11.17 -28.50 13.76
C ALA A 501 -9.69 -28.34 13.39
N TRP A 502 -8.81 -28.32 14.40
CA TRP A 502 -7.39 -28.48 14.13
C TRP A 502 -7.10 -29.95 13.81
N ILE A 503 -6.36 -30.18 12.73
CA ILE A 503 -6.01 -31.51 12.24
C ILE A 503 -4.51 -31.65 12.05
N GLU A 504 -4.01 -32.85 12.31
CA GLU A 504 -2.66 -33.29 11.98
C GLU A 504 -2.73 -34.64 11.28
N ILE A 505 -2.08 -34.77 10.12
CA ILE A 505 -2.00 -36.00 9.31
C ILE A 505 -0.54 -36.37 9.17
N ILE A 506 -0.16 -37.56 9.60
CA ILE A 506 1.21 -38.11 9.49
C ILE A 506 1.17 -39.42 8.73
N PRO A 507 1.58 -39.43 7.43
CA PRO A 507 1.70 -40.67 6.65
C PRO A 507 2.91 -41.50 7.12
N SER A 508 2.77 -42.82 7.11
CA SER A 508 3.91 -43.74 7.40
C SER A 508 4.96 -43.72 6.30
N ASP A 509 4.62 -43.37 5.07
CA ASP A 509 5.51 -43.10 3.95
C ASP A 509 5.22 -41.68 3.40
N LYS A 510 6.17 -40.78 3.65
CA LYS A 510 6.04 -39.32 3.32
C LYS A 510 6.24 -39.01 1.84
N GLY A 511 6.59 -39.98 1.03
CA GLY A 511 6.76 -39.83 -0.40
C GLY A 511 5.45 -39.89 -1.19
N HIS A 512 4.39 -40.47 -0.65
CA HIS A 512 3.10 -40.52 -1.31
C HIS A 512 2.40 -39.16 -1.30
N ALA A 513 1.81 -38.78 -2.43
CA ALA A 513 0.88 -37.67 -2.47
C ALA A 513 -0.52 -38.16 -2.08
N TYR A 514 -1.22 -37.38 -1.32
CA TYR A 514 -2.57 -37.71 -0.86
C TYR A 514 -3.47 -36.50 -0.86
N HIS A 515 -4.76 -36.75 -1.09
CA HIS A 515 -5.82 -35.75 -0.87
C HIS A 515 -6.48 -36.06 0.47
N TRP A 516 -6.84 -35.02 1.20
CA TRP A 516 -7.55 -35.13 2.46
C TRP A 516 -8.71 -34.14 2.53
N MET A 517 -9.75 -34.50 3.25
CA MET A 517 -10.92 -33.65 3.46
C MET A 517 -11.73 -34.10 4.68
N VAL A 518 -12.43 -33.17 5.30
CA VAL A 518 -13.43 -33.47 6.34
C VAL A 518 -14.76 -33.77 5.66
N TYR A 519 -15.35 -34.90 6.00
CA TYR A 519 -16.63 -35.39 5.47
C TYR A 519 -17.68 -35.52 6.58
N PRO A 520 -18.96 -35.36 6.26
CA PRO A 520 -20.03 -35.81 7.13
C PRO A 520 -19.82 -37.28 7.57
N ALA A 521 -20.12 -37.61 8.83
CA ALA A 521 -19.85 -38.92 9.42
C ALA A 521 -20.46 -40.12 8.66
N ASN A 522 -21.57 -39.87 7.92
CA ASN A 522 -22.30 -40.88 7.14
C ASN A 522 -21.68 -41.20 5.77
N TYR A 523 -20.69 -40.44 5.29
CA TYR A 523 -20.05 -40.71 4.01
C TYR A 523 -19.32 -42.05 4.03
N THR A 524 -19.44 -42.82 2.93
CA THR A 524 -18.64 -44.02 2.70
C THR A 524 -17.37 -43.70 1.93
N ALA A 525 -16.47 -44.66 1.79
CA ALA A 525 -15.27 -44.50 0.92
C ALA A 525 -15.65 -44.28 -0.55
N GLU A 526 -16.77 -44.86 -1.01
CA GLU A 526 -17.29 -44.67 -2.35
C GLU A 526 -17.84 -43.24 -2.53
N ASP A 527 -18.62 -42.74 -1.55
CA ASP A 527 -19.14 -41.34 -1.59
C ASP A 527 -17.98 -40.32 -1.60
N ALA A 528 -16.93 -40.56 -0.81
CA ALA A 528 -15.77 -39.66 -0.78
C ALA A 528 -15.01 -39.67 -2.12
N LYS A 529 -14.77 -40.83 -2.72
CA LYS A 529 -14.15 -40.95 -4.05
C LYS A 529 -15.01 -40.29 -5.14
N ASP A 530 -16.32 -40.52 -5.09
CA ASP A 530 -17.25 -39.89 -6.04
C ASP A 530 -17.28 -38.36 -5.89
N TYR A 531 -17.22 -37.86 -4.67
CA TYR A 531 -17.16 -36.41 -4.39
C TYR A 531 -15.87 -35.80 -4.96
N ILE A 532 -14.69 -36.38 -4.66
CA ILE A 532 -13.42 -35.91 -5.20
C ILE A 532 -13.45 -35.90 -6.72
N GLN A 533 -13.91 -37.00 -7.37
CA GLN A 533 -13.85 -37.11 -8.82
C GLN A 533 -14.84 -36.20 -9.54
N ASN A 534 -16.08 -36.11 -9.07
CA ASN A 534 -17.18 -35.44 -9.77
C ASN A 534 -17.41 -34.00 -9.31
N VAL A 535 -17.11 -33.66 -8.07
CA VAL A 535 -17.27 -32.30 -7.55
C VAL A 535 -15.96 -31.54 -7.61
N ILE A 536 -14.90 -32.04 -6.98
CA ILE A 536 -13.63 -31.31 -6.92
C ILE A 536 -12.95 -31.31 -8.30
N ILE A 537 -12.53 -32.48 -8.80
CA ILE A 537 -11.71 -32.53 -10.02
C ILE A 537 -12.50 -32.07 -11.25
N LYS A 538 -13.70 -32.59 -11.44
CA LYS A 538 -14.46 -32.32 -12.66
C LYS A 538 -15.11 -30.96 -12.70
N ARG A 539 -15.69 -30.47 -11.60
CA ARG A 539 -16.38 -29.16 -11.54
C ARG A 539 -15.46 -28.06 -11.07
N GLY A 540 -14.63 -28.32 -10.05
CA GLY A 540 -13.74 -27.33 -9.50
C GLY A 540 -12.51 -27.06 -10.38
N TYR A 541 -11.97 -28.10 -11.03
CA TYR A 541 -10.75 -27.99 -11.84
C TYR A 541 -10.92 -28.34 -13.33
N ASP A 542 -12.15 -28.53 -13.80
CA ASP A 542 -12.49 -28.90 -15.20
C ASP A 542 -11.65 -30.07 -15.77
N ASN A 543 -11.29 -31.03 -14.92
CA ASN A 543 -10.38 -32.15 -15.18
C ASN A 543 -8.93 -31.72 -15.47
N ASP A 544 -8.49 -30.56 -15.08
CA ASP A 544 -7.08 -30.19 -15.09
C ASP A 544 -6.36 -30.87 -13.92
N TYR A 545 -5.87 -32.07 -14.18
CA TYR A 545 -5.20 -32.90 -13.17
C TYR A 545 -3.90 -32.26 -12.65
N ALA A 546 -3.20 -31.48 -13.47
CA ALA A 546 -1.96 -30.84 -13.06
C ALA A 546 -2.21 -29.71 -12.06
N VAL A 547 -3.21 -28.87 -12.33
CA VAL A 547 -3.65 -27.81 -11.41
C VAL A 547 -4.22 -28.44 -10.13
N PHE A 548 -5.12 -29.41 -10.24
CA PHE A 548 -5.64 -30.11 -9.04
C PHE A 548 -4.49 -30.69 -8.20
N ALA A 549 -3.54 -31.40 -8.81
CA ALA A 549 -2.43 -32.02 -8.07
C ALA A 549 -1.56 -30.97 -7.36
N SER A 550 -1.38 -29.80 -7.95
CA SER A 550 -0.54 -28.74 -7.36
C SER A 550 -1.22 -28.02 -6.19
N TRP A 551 -2.56 -27.96 -6.16
CA TRP A 551 -3.31 -27.22 -5.13
C TRP A 551 -3.89 -28.15 -4.04
N GLU A 552 -4.32 -29.36 -4.40
CA GLU A 552 -5.11 -30.22 -3.53
C GLU A 552 -4.36 -31.43 -2.98
N LEU A 553 -3.21 -31.81 -3.59
CA LEU A 553 -2.44 -32.93 -3.10
C LEU A 553 -1.36 -32.47 -2.13
N THR A 554 -1.40 -33.06 -0.95
CA THR A 554 -0.39 -32.89 0.11
C THR A 554 0.65 -34.00 0.03
N GLN A 555 1.88 -33.74 0.42
CA GLN A 555 2.97 -34.71 0.55
C GLN A 555 3.71 -34.46 1.86
N GLY A 556 4.01 -35.52 2.64
CA GLY A 556 4.61 -35.42 3.97
C GLY A 556 3.55 -35.21 5.07
N ASP A 557 3.96 -34.61 6.19
CA ASP A 557 3.07 -34.31 7.30
C ASP A 557 2.23 -33.08 6.97
N GLU A 558 0.96 -33.08 7.38
CA GLU A 558 0.05 -31.93 7.24
C GLU A 558 -0.43 -31.49 8.61
N THR A 559 -0.50 -30.20 8.85
CA THR A 559 -1.06 -29.61 10.06
C THR A 559 -1.77 -28.32 9.70
N THR A 560 -3.08 -28.27 9.91
CA THR A 560 -3.90 -27.12 9.58
C THR A 560 -5.18 -27.07 10.43
N THR A 561 -5.92 -25.96 10.30
CA THR A 561 -7.28 -25.84 10.85
C THR A 561 -8.29 -25.82 9.72
N VAL A 562 -9.27 -26.70 9.78
CA VAL A 562 -10.42 -26.70 8.87
C VAL A 562 -11.49 -25.83 9.49
N TRP A 563 -11.96 -24.83 8.76
CA TRP A 563 -12.99 -23.88 9.16
C TRP A 563 -14.35 -24.23 8.54
N ASP A 564 -15.40 -23.53 8.92
CA ASP A 564 -16.76 -23.63 8.38
C ASP A 564 -17.43 -24.99 8.61
N LEU A 565 -17.10 -25.63 9.72
CA LEU A 565 -17.80 -26.83 10.17
C LEU A 565 -19.10 -26.42 10.90
N ALA A 566 -20.20 -27.11 10.64
CA ALA A 566 -21.44 -26.88 11.39
C ALA A 566 -21.27 -27.31 12.87
N PRO A 567 -21.70 -26.50 13.83
CA PRO A 567 -21.72 -26.87 15.26
C PRO A 567 -22.58 -28.09 15.55
N ASP A 568 -22.32 -28.74 16.67
CA ASP A 568 -23.09 -29.89 17.18
C ASP A 568 -23.27 -31.00 16.11
N THR A 569 -22.23 -31.23 15.27
CA THR A 569 -22.31 -32.07 14.07
C THR A 569 -21.20 -33.13 14.07
N ASP A 570 -21.53 -34.32 13.58
CA ASP A 570 -20.63 -35.46 13.48
C ASP A 570 -19.88 -35.43 12.11
N TYR A 571 -18.57 -35.46 12.18
CA TYR A 571 -17.66 -35.48 11.04
C TYR A 571 -16.62 -36.60 11.14
N LYS A 572 -15.90 -36.82 10.02
CA LYS A 572 -14.69 -37.65 9.97
C LYS A 572 -13.73 -37.11 8.94
N LEU A 573 -12.46 -37.20 9.22
CA LEU A 573 -11.38 -36.87 8.28
C LEU A 573 -11.12 -38.07 7.36
N GLY A 574 -11.13 -37.86 6.05
CA GLY A 574 -10.79 -38.86 5.05
C GLY A 574 -9.51 -38.54 4.33
N VAL A 575 -8.63 -39.53 4.14
CA VAL A 575 -7.35 -39.38 3.43
C VAL A 575 -7.23 -40.47 2.39
N VAL A 576 -6.82 -40.12 1.16
CA VAL A 576 -6.64 -41.08 0.08
C VAL A 576 -5.38 -40.77 -0.72
N ILE A 577 -4.55 -41.77 -0.99
CA ILE A 577 -3.35 -41.61 -1.83
C ILE A 577 -3.76 -41.53 -3.28
N MET A 578 -3.21 -40.53 -3.99
CA MET A 578 -3.50 -40.28 -5.39
C MET A 578 -2.21 -40.15 -6.21
N GLY A 579 -2.30 -40.48 -7.50
CA GLY A 579 -1.19 -40.32 -8.44
C GLY A 579 -0.99 -38.88 -8.86
N PHE A 580 0.26 -38.44 -9.08
CA PHE A 580 0.60 -37.05 -9.42
C PHE A 580 0.13 -36.63 -10.82
N ASP A 581 0.07 -37.56 -11.81
CA ASP A 581 -0.14 -37.19 -13.21
C ASP A 581 -1.60 -37.24 -13.64
N LYS A 582 -2.40 -38.17 -13.09
CA LYS A 582 -3.78 -38.40 -13.49
C LYS A 582 -4.73 -38.40 -12.33
N CYS A 583 -4.21 -38.13 -11.14
CA CYS A 583 -4.98 -38.10 -9.92
C CYS A 583 -5.82 -39.38 -9.69
N GLU A 584 -5.33 -40.52 -10.17
CA GLU A 584 -5.95 -41.81 -9.92
C GLU A 584 -5.81 -42.22 -8.44
N PHE A 585 -6.83 -42.86 -7.89
CA PHE A 585 -6.81 -43.39 -6.52
C PHE A 585 -5.84 -44.59 -6.44
N LEU A 586 -4.79 -44.44 -5.61
CA LEU A 586 -3.76 -45.47 -5.40
C LEU A 586 -3.97 -46.22 -4.08
N SER A 587 -4.91 -45.82 -3.24
CA SER A 587 -5.32 -46.49 -2.02
C SER A 587 -6.82 -46.46 -1.85
N ASP A 588 -7.33 -47.22 -0.84
CA ASP A 588 -8.66 -46.92 -0.30
C ASP A 588 -8.67 -45.63 0.51
N VAL A 589 -9.85 -45.07 0.78
CA VAL A 589 -10.00 -43.91 1.68
C VAL A 589 -9.81 -44.35 3.11
N HIS A 590 -8.83 -43.79 3.80
CA HIS A 590 -8.60 -44.01 5.23
C HIS A 590 -9.38 -42.94 5.98
N PHE A 591 -10.34 -43.37 6.81
CA PHE A 591 -11.11 -42.46 7.66
C PHE A 591 -10.56 -42.44 9.08
N SER A 592 -10.61 -41.30 9.73
CA SER A 592 -10.45 -41.17 11.17
C SER A 592 -11.64 -41.81 11.92
N GLU A 593 -11.54 -41.91 13.25
CA GLU A 593 -12.73 -42.00 14.07
C GLU A 593 -13.63 -40.77 13.85
N VAL A 594 -14.92 -40.97 14.08
CA VAL A 594 -15.88 -39.85 14.04
C VAL A 594 -15.55 -38.88 15.17
N PHE A 595 -15.44 -37.59 14.82
CA PHE A 595 -15.34 -36.51 15.79
C PHE A 595 -16.60 -35.65 15.73
N HIS A 596 -16.87 -34.95 16.81
CA HIS A 596 -18.07 -34.14 17.00
C HIS A 596 -17.64 -32.71 17.27
N THR A 597 -18.17 -31.74 16.52
CA THR A 597 -17.96 -30.32 16.79
C THR A 597 -18.76 -29.89 18.00
N ASP A 598 -18.22 -29.00 18.81
CA ASP A 598 -18.91 -28.52 20.00
C ASP A 598 -20.17 -27.72 19.61
N ALA A 599 -21.18 -27.77 20.48
CA ALA A 599 -22.33 -26.90 20.31
C ALA A 599 -21.96 -25.46 20.61
N VAL A 600 -22.61 -24.49 19.93
CA VAL A 600 -22.44 -23.07 20.23
C VAL A 600 -22.79 -22.81 21.70
N THR A 601 -21.85 -22.19 22.41
CA THR A 601 -22.11 -21.71 23.77
C THR A 601 -22.58 -20.27 23.64
N TYR A 602 -23.84 -20.02 23.96
CA TYR A 602 -24.38 -18.67 23.95
C TYR A 602 -24.03 -17.93 25.25
N ALA A 603 -23.65 -16.68 25.13
CA ALA A 603 -23.52 -15.75 26.23
C ALA A 603 -24.92 -15.42 26.82
N ASP A 604 -25.00 -15.14 28.13
CA ASP A 604 -26.23 -14.67 28.80
C ASP A 604 -26.44 -13.17 28.53
N ILE A 605 -26.57 -12.85 27.26
CA ILE A 605 -26.73 -11.50 26.74
C ILE A 605 -27.97 -11.47 25.84
N ALA A 606 -28.80 -10.45 26.02
CA ALA A 606 -29.91 -10.16 25.10
C ALA A 606 -29.65 -8.84 24.39
N ILE A 607 -29.54 -8.88 23.05
CA ILE A 607 -29.43 -7.69 22.20
C ILE A 607 -30.74 -7.45 21.46
N SER A 608 -31.13 -6.19 21.32
CA SER A 608 -32.28 -5.77 20.51
C SER A 608 -32.04 -4.38 19.96
N LEU A 609 -32.72 -4.07 18.87
CA LEU A 609 -32.63 -2.78 18.19
C LEU A 609 -33.94 -2.02 18.33
N GLU A 610 -33.83 -0.71 18.54
CA GLU A 610 -34.96 0.21 18.61
C GLU A 610 -34.95 1.12 17.38
N ILE A 611 -36.01 1.01 16.55
CA ILE A 611 -36.23 1.83 15.36
C ILE A 611 -37.57 2.55 15.53
N ASP A 612 -37.56 3.68 16.23
CA ASP A 612 -38.77 4.43 16.52
C ASP A 612 -39.35 5.18 15.34
N LYS A 613 -38.48 5.81 14.55
CA LYS A 613 -38.82 6.71 13.45
C LYS A 613 -37.79 6.60 12.35
N TYR A 614 -38.24 6.81 11.13
CA TYR A 614 -37.35 6.98 9.98
C TYR A 614 -37.84 8.16 9.12
N PHE A 615 -36.97 8.69 8.28
CA PHE A 615 -37.19 9.97 7.59
C PHE A 615 -36.90 9.82 6.09
N ASP A 616 -37.64 10.56 5.26
CA ASP A 616 -37.37 10.67 3.83
C ASP A 616 -36.15 11.60 3.62
N VAL A 617 -35.08 11.04 3.04
CA VAL A 617 -33.84 11.80 2.76
C VAL A 617 -34.13 12.97 1.81
N ASP A 618 -35.01 12.84 0.84
CA ASP A 618 -35.36 13.90 -0.11
C ASP A 618 -36.01 15.09 0.62
N GLU A 619 -36.84 14.84 1.66
CA GLU A 619 -37.45 15.88 2.47
C GLU A 619 -36.44 16.55 3.39
N LEU A 620 -35.50 15.80 3.97
CA LEU A 620 -34.41 16.34 4.77
C LEU A 620 -33.49 17.25 3.93
N VAL A 621 -33.10 16.83 2.74
CA VAL A 621 -32.31 17.64 1.82
C VAL A 621 -33.05 18.92 1.41
N ALA A 622 -34.35 18.83 1.12
CA ALA A 622 -35.18 20.00 0.80
C ALA A 622 -35.32 20.99 1.97
N ALA A 623 -35.17 20.51 3.22
CA ALA A 623 -35.16 21.32 4.44
C ALA A 623 -33.78 21.93 4.77
N GLY A 624 -32.74 21.66 3.99
CA GLY A 624 -31.41 22.23 4.13
C GLY A 624 -30.34 21.31 4.72
N TYR A 625 -30.62 20.02 4.90
CA TYR A 625 -29.65 19.02 5.32
C TYR A 625 -28.92 18.45 4.10
N GLU A 626 -28.14 19.30 3.41
CA GLU A 626 -27.49 18.99 2.12
C GLU A 626 -26.50 17.82 2.21
N GLY A 627 -25.90 17.56 3.41
CA GLY A 627 -25.02 16.43 3.65
C GLY A 627 -25.63 15.05 3.36
N PHE A 628 -26.94 14.93 3.31
CA PHE A 628 -27.62 13.68 2.96
C PHE A 628 -27.94 13.54 1.46
N ALA A 629 -27.57 14.53 0.63
CA ALA A 629 -27.94 14.53 -0.79
C ALA A 629 -27.43 13.29 -1.57
N MET A 630 -26.29 12.72 -1.15
CA MET A 630 -25.75 11.50 -1.74
C MET A 630 -26.63 10.25 -1.53
N TYR A 631 -27.54 10.29 -0.55
CA TYR A 631 -28.47 9.21 -0.22
C TYR A 631 -29.90 9.49 -0.70
N ALA A 632 -30.09 10.43 -1.63
CA ALA A 632 -31.38 10.80 -2.17
C ALA A 632 -32.17 9.57 -2.63
N GLY A 633 -33.48 9.55 -2.37
CA GLY A 633 -34.38 8.44 -2.72
C GLY A 633 -34.44 7.32 -1.66
N ASN A 634 -33.68 7.39 -0.58
CA ASN A 634 -33.68 6.43 0.52
C ASN A 634 -34.41 6.94 1.77
N ALA A 635 -34.70 6.02 2.67
CA ALA A 635 -35.10 6.32 4.04
C ALA A 635 -33.84 6.44 4.90
N MET A 636 -33.76 7.45 5.77
CA MET A 636 -32.77 7.51 6.84
C MET A 636 -33.37 6.89 8.10
N ILE A 637 -32.73 5.86 8.62
CA ILE A 637 -33.19 5.05 9.75
C ILE A 637 -32.21 5.18 10.92
N PRO A 638 -32.50 5.99 11.92
CA PRO A 638 -31.78 5.99 13.18
C PRO A 638 -32.07 4.69 13.93
N VAL A 639 -31.01 3.98 14.28
CA VAL A 639 -31.07 2.73 15.05
C VAL A 639 -30.39 2.96 16.38
N LYS A 640 -30.99 2.48 17.46
CA LYS A 640 -30.40 2.44 18.78
C LYS A 640 -30.31 1.00 19.27
N VAL A 641 -29.17 0.62 19.81
CA VAL A 641 -28.93 -0.70 20.37
C VAL A 641 -29.30 -0.72 21.84
N ASN A 642 -30.00 -1.78 22.26
CA ASN A 642 -30.26 -2.06 23.67
C ASN A 642 -29.67 -3.44 23.98
N ILE A 643 -28.78 -3.52 24.95
CA ILE A 643 -28.11 -4.75 25.38
C ILE A 643 -28.35 -4.96 26.87
N GLU A 644 -28.79 -6.16 27.23
CA GLU A 644 -28.94 -6.63 28.63
C GLU A 644 -27.91 -7.74 28.86
N GLY A 645 -27.07 -7.62 29.88
CA GLY A 645 -25.97 -8.55 30.20
C GLY A 645 -24.60 -7.83 30.10
N GLU A 646 -23.53 -8.55 30.49
CA GLU A 646 -22.16 -8.06 30.35
C GLU A 646 -21.63 -8.48 28.98
N TYR A 647 -21.22 -7.52 28.17
CA TYR A 647 -20.73 -7.73 26.81
C TYR A 647 -19.39 -7.02 26.59
N SER A 648 -18.57 -7.53 25.67
CA SER A 648 -17.35 -6.88 25.20
C SER A 648 -17.58 -6.15 23.87
N GLU A 649 -18.28 -6.79 22.94
CA GLU A 649 -18.48 -6.30 21.58
C GLU A 649 -19.90 -6.59 21.11
N PHE A 650 -20.36 -5.86 20.11
CA PHE A 650 -21.62 -6.13 19.42
C PHE A 650 -21.59 -5.58 17.99
N TYR A 651 -22.36 -6.22 17.11
CA TYR A 651 -22.47 -5.85 15.71
C TYR A 651 -23.89 -6.01 15.21
N TYR A 652 -24.32 -5.19 14.28
CA TYR A 652 -25.61 -5.32 13.60
C TYR A 652 -25.57 -4.74 12.19
N ASP A 653 -26.38 -5.33 11.31
CA ASP A 653 -26.53 -4.87 9.94
C ASP A 653 -27.90 -5.23 9.34
N PHE A 654 -28.20 -4.64 8.16
CA PHE A 654 -29.43 -4.89 7.41
C PHE A 654 -29.13 -5.71 6.16
N TYR A 655 -29.85 -6.83 6.04
CA TYR A 655 -29.73 -7.75 4.90
C TYR A 655 -31.00 -7.73 4.05
N GLY A 656 -30.85 -7.85 2.73
CA GLY A 656 -31.97 -7.93 1.81
C GLY A 656 -32.82 -9.20 2.02
N ASN A 657 -34.11 -9.12 1.81
CA ASN A 657 -35.11 -10.16 1.95
C ASN A 657 -35.54 -10.48 3.40
N ASP A 658 -36.52 -11.40 3.51
CA ASP A 658 -36.96 -11.99 4.79
C ASP A 658 -36.03 -13.16 5.14
N LEU A 659 -35.20 -12.97 6.13
CA LEU A 659 -34.21 -13.95 6.64
C LEU A 659 -34.57 -14.42 8.05
N SER A 660 -35.88 -14.36 8.42
CA SER A 660 -36.33 -14.73 9.75
C SER A 660 -36.40 -16.24 9.98
N ASP A 661 -36.42 -17.04 8.91
CA ASP A 661 -36.49 -18.50 9.02
C ASP A 661 -35.08 -19.08 9.29
N SER A 662 -34.87 -19.58 10.49
CA SER A 662 -33.57 -20.15 10.91
C SER A 662 -33.29 -21.54 10.31
N GLU A 663 -34.26 -22.24 9.73
CA GLU A 663 -34.00 -23.48 9.00
C GLU A 663 -33.42 -23.23 7.61
N ASP A 664 -33.88 -22.15 6.92
CA ASP A 664 -33.35 -21.72 5.63
C ASP A 664 -32.06 -20.87 5.78
N TYR A 665 -31.97 -20.10 6.86
CA TYR A 665 -30.86 -19.19 7.16
C TYR A 665 -30.33 -19.43 8.59
N PRO A 666 -29.46 -20.43 8.81
CA PRO A 666 -28.88 -20.74 10.11
C PRO A 666 -28.11 -19.55 10.74
N ASP A 667 -28.09 -19.47 12.06
CA ASP A 667 -27.47 -18.36 12.80
C ASP A 667 -25.97 -18.25 12.51
N GLU A 668 -25.30 -19.38 12.27
CA GLU A 668 -23.85 -19.47 12.03
C GLU A 668 -23.41 -18.67 10.81
N ILE A 669 -24.27 -18.56 9.79
CA ILE A 669 -23.97 -17.78 8.58
C ILE A 669 -23.79 -16.28 8.92
N PHE A 670 -24.58 -15.78 9.86
CA PHE A 670 -24.58 -14.35 10.19
C PHE A 670 -23.43 -13.96 11.10
N TYR A 671 -22.89 -14.85 11.91
CA TYR A 671 -21.76 -14.52 12.77
C TYR A 671 -20.52 -14.09 11.97
N GLU A 672 -20.29 -14.72 10.82
CA GLU A 672 -19.18 -14.33 9.93
C GLU A 672 -19.41 -12.96 9.27
N TYR A 673 -20.63 -12.71 8.78
CA TYR A 673 -20.93 -11.45 8.07
C TYR A 673 -21.11 -10.26 9.00
N LEU A 674 -21.50 -10.48 10.26
CA LEU A 674 -21.72 -9.38 11.21
C LEU A 674 -20.45 -8.71 11.71
N TRP A 675 -19.26 -9.29 11.51
CA TRP A 675 -17.99 -8.62 11.80
C TRP A 675 -17.80 -7.32 11.00
N ASP A 676 -18.40 -7.21 9.83
CA ASP A 676 -18.40 -6.00 9.02
C ASP A 676 -19.58 -5.05 9.35
N GLY A 677 -20.40 -5.43 10.33
CA GLY A 677 -21.57 -4.68 10.77
C GLY A 677 -21.21 -3.46 11.63
N ALA A 678 -22.25 -2.70 11.99
CA ALA A 678 -22.10 -1.51 12.83
C ALA A 678 -21.82 -1.87 14.30
N PRO A 679 -20.71 -1.41 14.91
CA PRO A 679 -20.39 -1.62 16.32
C PRO A 679 -20.78 -0.41 17.19
N TYR A 680 -21.82 0.35 16.85
CA TYR A 680 -22.17 1.61 17.49
C TYR A 680 -23.49 1.51 18.26
N GLU A 681 -23.56 2.00 19.51
CA GLU A 681 -24.78 2.07 20.30
C GLU A 681 -25.91 2.81 19.60
N SER A 682 -25.56 3.70 18.66
CA SER A 682 -26.51 4.45 17.85
C SER A 682 -25.90 4.76 16.48
N ALA A 683 -26.58 4.41 15.41
CA ALA A 683 -26.18 4.71 14.03
C ALA A 683 -27.39 5.08 13.17
N SER A 684 -27.15 5.72 12.02
CA SER A 684 -28.16 5.99 11.01
C SER A 684 -27.84 5.23 9.73
N PHE A 685 -28.81 4.46 9.24
CA PHE A 685 -28.71 3.71 7.98
C PHE A 685 -29.53 4.42 6.89
N PHE A 686 -29.11 4.28 5.64
CA PHE A 686 -29.79 4.80 4.47
C PHE A 686 -30.24 3.63 3.61
N LEU A 687 -31.54 3.30 3.68
CA LEU A 687 -32.09 2.08 3.07
C LEU A 687 -33.18 2.42 2.04
N PRO A 688 -33.31 1.63 0.98
CA PRO A 688 -34.32 1.86 -0.05
C PRO A 688 -35.73 1.66 0.50
N PHE A 689 -36.68 2.47 -0.01
CA PHE A 689 -38.12 2.29 0.30
C PHE A 689 -38.69 1.04 -0.37
N ASP A 690 -39.77 0.51 0.22
CA ASP A 690 -40.58 -0.58 -0.30
C ASP A 690 -39.83 -1.91 -0.54
N LYS A 691 -38.67 -2.07 0.13
CA LYS A 691 -37.92 -3.35 0.14
C LYS A 691 -38.06 -4.04 1.49
N VAL A 692 -38.32 -5.33 1.44
CA VAL A 692 -38.27 -6.20 2.64
C VAL A 692 -36.81 -6.45 2.98
N MET A 693 -36.44 -6.19 4.21
CA MET A 693 -35.10 -6.39 4.74
C MET A 693 -35.20 -7.04 6.11
N THR A 694 -34.13 -7.68 6.54
CA THR A 694 -33.97 -8.23 7.90
C THR A 694 -32.80 -7.54 8.55
N VAL A 695 -33.05 -6.89 9.68
CA VAL A 695 -31.94 -6.44 10.55
C VAL A 695 -31.55 -7.58 11.45
N VAL A 696 -30.24 -7.81 11.57
CA VAL A 696 -29.65 -8.87 12.40
C VAL A 696 -28.64 -8.24 13.34
N ALA A 697 -28.60 -8.70 14.59
CA ALA A 697 -27.65 -8.22 15.58
C ALA A 697 -27.15 -9.35 16.48
N VAL A 698 -25.91 -9.23 16.95
CA VAL A 698 -25.24 -10.12 17.89
C VAL A 698 -24.38 -9.30 18.86
N ALA A 699 -24.26 -9.79 20.09
CA ALA A 699 -23.30 -9.29 21.08
C ALA A 699 -22.42 -10.44 21.57
N TYR A 700 -21.20 -10.16 21.97
CA TYR A 700 -20.21 -11.14 22.42
C TYR A 700 -19.81 -10.83 23.88
N ASP A 701 -19.52 -11.87 24.64
CA ASP A 701 -18.91 -11.74 25.96
C ASP A 701 -17.36 -11.63 25.87
N ASP A 702 -16.68 -11.47 27.02
CA ASP A 702 -15.21 -11.37 27.09
C ASP A 702 -14.47 -12.64 26.58
N MET A 703 -15.17 -13.74 26.40
CA MET A 703 -14.64 -15.00 25.85
C MET A 703 -15.03 -15.20 24.39
N MET A 704 -15.63 -14.19 23.76
CA MET A 704 -16.13 -14.21 22.39
C MET A 704 -17.27 -15.22 22.15
N ASN A 705 -18.02 -15.61 23.20
CA ASN A 705 -19.25 -16.37 22.99
C ASN A 705 -20.35 -15.41 22.48
N PRO A 706 -21.07 -15.77 21.39
CA PRO A 706 -22.13 -14.93 20.85
C PRO A 706 -23.39 -14.96 21.71
N SER A 707 -24.16 -13.89 21.72
CA SER A 707 -25.57 -13.94 22.13
C SER A 707 -26.41 -14.72 21.12
N PRO A 708 -27.60 -15.17 21.45
CA PRO A 708 -28.60 -15.53 20.43
C PRO A 708 -28.79 -14.36 19.48
N LEU A 709 -28.90 -14.63 18.16
CA LEU A 709 -29.10 -13.59 17.16
C LEU A 709 -30.44 -12.88 17.36
N TYR A 710 -30.42 -11.57 17.35
CA TYR A 710 -31.62 -10.78 17.14
C TYR A 710 -31.93 -10.69 15.66
N ARG A 711 -33.17 -10.92 15.27
CA ARG A 711 -33.65 -10.78 13.88
C ARG A 711 -34.98 -10.07 13.86
N GLU A 712 -35.14 -9.06 13.03
CA GLU A 712 -36.40 -8.37 12.79
C GLU A 712 -36.56 -8.06 11.30
N VAL A 713 -37.71 -8.48 10.74
CA VAL A 713 -38.05 -8.16 9.35
C VAL A 713 -38.68 -6.79 9.30
N VAL A 714 -38.11 -5.91 8.47
CA VAL A 714 -38.56 -4.51 8.31
C VAL A 714 -38.85 -4.16 6.86
N CYS A 715 -39.73 -3.19 6.64
CA CYS A 715 -39.98 -2.61 5.34
C CYS A 715 -40.34 -1.12 5.53
N PHE A 716 -39.53 -0.23 5.02
CA PHE A 716 -39.71 1.21 5.16
C PHE A 716 -40.47 1.75 3.96
N THR A 717 -41.55 2.49 4.19
CA THR A 717 -42.38 3.11 3.15
C THR A 717 -42.36 4.61 3.24
N LYS A 718 -42.54 5.33 2.12
CA LYS A 718 -42.58 6.82 2.14
C LYS A 718 -43.68 7.37 3.03
N GLU A 719 -44.87 6.70 3.04
CA GLU A 719 -45.99 7.10 3.86
C GLU A 719 -45.76 6.91 5.37
N GLY A 720 -44.80 6.08 5.74
CA GLY A 720 -44.42 5.83 7.15
C GLY A 720 -43.38 6.78 7.69
N CYS A 721 -42.80 7.67 6.86
CA CYS A 721 -41.79 8.61 7.30
C CYS A 721 -42.30 9.59 8.34
N ALA A 722 -41.50 9.86 9.35
CA ALA A 722 -41.66 10.97 10.28
C ALA A 722 -41.34 12.31 9.60
N THR A 723 -41.85 13.42 10.14
CA THR A 723 -41.67 14.75 9.54
C THR A 723 -40.29 15.34 9.82
N VAL A 724 -39.90 16.37 9.07
CA VAL A 724 -38.65 17.12 9.30
C VAL A 724 -38.63 17.77 10.69
N GLU A 725 -39.78 18.28 11.17
CA GLU A 725 -39.87 18.86 12.52
C GLU A 725 -39.64 17.80 13.62
N GLU A 726 -40.03 16.55 13.37
CA GLU A 726 -39.74 15.43 14.28
C GLU A 726 -38.25 15.05 14.25
N TYR A 727 -37.59 15.18 13.10
CA TYR A 727 -36.15 15.02 12.96
C TYR A 727 -35.39 16.10 13.77
N GLU A 728 -35.77 17.37 13.59
CA GLU A 728 -35.21 18.51 14.35
C GLU A 728 -35.40 18.34 15.86
N ALA A 729 -36.59 17.85 16.29
CA ALA A 729 -36.87 17.58 17.69
C ALA A 729 -36.00 16.43 18.25
N MET A 730 -35.74 15.41 17.46
CA MET A 730 -34.85 14.29 17.81
C MET A 730 -33.40 14.82 17.99
N GLN A 731 -32.89 15.60 17.04
CA GLN A 731 -31.57 16.22 17.10
C GLN A 731 -31.44 17.16 18.32
N SER A 732 -32.46 17.94 18.63
CA SER A 732 -32.44 18.85 19.79
C SER A 732 -32.52 18.14 21.15
N SER A 733 -33.09 16.92 21.20
CA SER A 733 -33.13 16.10 22.40
C SER A 733 -31.84 15.31 22.65
N ALA A 734 -31.09 14.97 21.61
CA ALA A 734 -29.80 14.31 21.65
C ALA A 734 -28.67 15.20 22.23
N THR A 735 -28.88 16.49 22.39
CA THR A 735 -27.88 17.44 22.92
C THR A 735 -27.49 17.26 24.41
N ARG A 736 -27.75 16.09 24.98
CA ARG A 736 -27.24 15.72 26.34
C ARG A 736 -26.39 14.44 26.38
N SER A 737 -26.21 13.78 25.27
CA SER A 737 -25.22 12.69 25.11
C SER A 737 -24.69 12.83 23.69
N ALA A 738 -23.51 13.43 23.56
CA ALA A 738 -22.90 13.72 22.29
C ALA A 738 -22.30 12.43 21.68
N VAL A 739 -23.13 11.64 21.04
CA VAL A 739 -22.66 10.71 20.01
C VAL A 739 -23.10 11.33 18.69
N VAL A 740 -22.15 11.79 17.90
CA VAL A 740 -22.38 12.20 16.51
C VAL A 740 -22.88 10.95 15.78
N PRO A 741 -24.07 10.95 15.18
CA PRO A 741 -24.52 9.79 14.42
C PRO A 741 -23.52 9.59 13.27
N LYS A 742 -22.72 8.52 13.33
CA LYS A 742 -21.95 8.10 12.16
C LYS A 742 -22.94 7.54 11.16
N SER A 743 -23.02 8.12 9.98
CA SER A 743 -23.85 7.61 8.90
C SER A 743 -23.15 6.42 8.27
N ILE A 744 -23.80 5.27 8.28
CA ILE A 744 -23.35 4.04 7.64
C ILE A 744 -24.20 3.85 6.38
N VAL A 745 -23.53 3.68 5.26
CA VAL A 745 -24.17 3.33 3.98
C VAL A 745 -24.17 1.83 3.85
N VAL A 746 -25.36 1.24 3.85
CA VAL A 746 -25.51 -0.17 3.51
C VAL A 746 -25.54 -0.31 1.99
N ASN A 747 -24.57 -1.03 1.44
CA ASN A 747 -24.53 -1.32 0.01
C ASN A 747 -25.78 -2.10 -0.42
N GLU A 748 -26.44 -1.66 -1.49
CA GLU A 748 -27.64 -2.31 -2.05
C GLU A 748 -27.42 -3.77 -2.54
N SER A 749 -26.16 -4.22 -2.56
CA SER A 749 -25.75 -5.50 -3.13
C SER A 749 -25.56 -6.62 -2.11
N VAL A 750 -25.89 -6.44 -0.84
CA VAL A 750 -25.86 -7.55 0.11
C VAL A 750 -27.05 -8.46 -0.20
N VAL A 751 -26.84 -9.35 -1.16
CA VAL A 751 -27.70 -10.51 -1.36
C VAL A 751 -27.46 -11.42 -0.17
N ALA A 752 -28.55 -11.92 0.42
CA ALA A 752 -28.44 -12.94 1.46
C ALA A 752 -27.43 -14.01 1.04
N PRO A 753 -26.57 -14.47 1.96
CA PRO A 753 -25.60 -15.51 1.65
C PRO A 753 -26.35 -16.74 1.15
N GLN A 754 -26.45 -16.87 -0.16
CA GLN A 754 -26.80 -18.14 -0.76
C GLN A 754 -25.51 -18.95 -0.68
N ARG A 755 -25.61 -20.22 -0.22
CA ARG A 755 -24.53 -21.18 -0.43
C ARG A 755 -24.09 -21.03 -1.87
N ALA A 756 -22.91 -20.44 -2.08
CA ALA A 756 -22.36 -20.24 -3.41
C ALA A 756 -22.22 -21.63 -4.05
N GLU A 757 -23.06 -21.92 -5.03
CA GLU A 757 -22.63 -22.78 -6.10
C GLU A 757 -21.52 -21.99 -6.78
N VAL A 758 -20.27 -22.36 -6.50
CA VAL A 758 -19.10 -21.78 -7.14
C VAL A 758 -19.23 -22.08 -8.61
N GLU A 759 -19.70 -21.13 -9.41
CA GLU A 759 -19.56 -21.20 -10.84
C GLU A 759 -18.07 -21.03 -11.15
N ALA A 760 -17.49 -22.09 -11.71
CA ALA A 760 -16.11 -22.08 -12.18
C ALA A 760 -15.91 -20.94 -13.20
N PRO A 761 -14.82 -20.16 -13.13
CA PRO A 761 -14.56 -19.08 -14.06
C PRO A 761 -14.49 -19.62 -15.50
N ALA A 762 -15.22 -18.96 -16.40
CA ALA A 762 -15.29 -19.31 -17.81
C ALA A 762 -13.91 -19.26 -18.48
N ILE A 763 -13.53 -20.35 -19.14
CA ILE A 763 -12.26 -20.55 -19.82
C ILE A 763 -12.25 -19.82 -21.16
N TYR A 764 -11.11 -19.21 -21.46
CA TYR A 764 -10.65 -18.54 -22.68
C TYR A 764 -11.11 -19.17 -24.00
N SER A 765 -11.55 -18.34 -24.93
CA SER A 765 -11.59 -18.70 -26.36
C SER A 765 -11.05 -17.58 -27.28
N GLU A 766 -10.04 -17.99 -28.03
CA GLU A 766 -9.72 -17.68 -29.44
C GLU A 766 -9.34 -16.24 -29.83
N LEU A 767 -8.07 -16.10 -30.19
CA LEU A 767 -7.47 -15.45 -31.37
C LEU A 767 -6.10 -14.83 -31.09
N MET A 768 -5.12 -15.67 -30.79
CA MET A 768 -3.68 -15.39 -30.97
C MET A 768 -2.93 -16.72 -31.03
N SER A 769 -1.74 -16.78 -31.67
CA SER A 769 -0.93 -17.98 -31.65
C SER A 769 -0.56 -18.34 -30.20
N ALA A 770 -0.68 -19.59 -29.82
CA ALA A 770 -0.55 -20.05 -28.42
C ALA A 770 0.76 -19.63 -27.72
N ASP A 771 1.87 -19.52 -28.46
CA ASP A 771 3.17 -19.10 -27.90
C ASP A 771 3.29 -17.61 -27.59
N MET A 772 2.69 -16.73 -28.41
CA MET A 772 2.73 -15.29 -28.16
C MET A 772 1.79 -14.88 -27.02
N LYS A 773 0.66 -15.58 -26.87
CA LYS A 773 -0.32 -15.35 -25.83
C LYS A 773 0.20 -15.79 -24.46
N ALA A 774 0.88 -16.93 -24.38
CA ALA A 774 1.48 -17.41 -23.14
C ALA A 774 2.57 -16.45 -22.62
N LYS A 775 3.43 -15.95 -23.50
CA LYS A 775 4.54 -15.07 -23.14
C LYS A 775 4.06 -13.67 -22.69
N ALA A 776 3.06 -13.12 -23.35
CA ALA A 776 2.47 -11.82 -22.98
C ALA A 776 1.65 -11.92 -21.67
N ASP A 777 0.85 -12.98 -21.51
CA ASP A 777 0.05 -13.22 -20.29
C ASP A 777 0.92 -13.45 -19.06
N GLU A 778 2.10 -14.09 -19.19
CA GLU A 778 3.02 -14.30 -18.05
C GLU A 778 3.75 -13.03 -17.64
N MET A 779 4.29 -12.25 -18.60
CA MET A 779 5.00 -11.02 -18.28
C MET A 779 4.06 -10.01 -17.61
N VAL A 780 2.84 -9.87 -18.10
CA VAL A 780 1.85 -8.91 -17.57
C VAL A 780 1.25 -9.39 -16.25
N LYS A 781 1.00 -10.70 -16.07
CA LYS A 781 0.50 -11.24 -14.78
C LYS A 781 1.47 -11.02 -13.63
N ALA A 782 2.76 -11.27 -13.85
CA ALA A 782 3.76 -11.08 -12.81
C ALA A 782 3.93 -9.60 -12.44
N SER A 783 3.96 -8.70 -13.42
CA SER A 783 4.08 -7.26 -13.22
C SER A 783 2.82 -6.66 -12.57
N ALA A 784 1.64 -6.96 -13.11
CA ALA A 784 0.37 -6.46 -12.59
C ALA A 784 0.09 -6.90 -11.15
N LYS A 785 0.39 -8.17 -10.82
CA LYS A 785 0.20 -8.68 -9.47
C LYS A 785 1.15 -7.99 -8.47
N ARG A 786 2.43 -7.83 -8.80
CA ARG A 786 3.40 -7.14 -7.93
C ARG A 786 3.00 -5.68 -7.71
N GLU A 787 2.61 -4.99 -8.76
CA GLU A 787 2.17 -3.59 -8.67
C GLU A 787 0.86 -3.46 -7.88
N PHE A 788 -0.11 -4.35 -8.11
CA PHE A 788 -1.37 -4.38 -7.37
C PHE A 788 -1.14 -4.67 -5.88
N ASP A 789 -0.35 -5.69 -5.55
CA ASP A 789 -0.05 -6.04 -4.17
C ASP A 789 0.76 -4.94 -3.48
N ALA A 790 1.71 -4.30 -4.16
CA ALA A 790 2.47 -3.16 -3.65
C ALA A 790 1.57 -1.93 -3.40
N ARG A 791 0.69 -1.58 -4.34
CA ARG A 791 -0.25 -0.46 -4.17
C ARG A 791 -1.29 -0.74 -3.09
N LYS A 792 -1.83 -1.96 -3.03
CA LYS A 792 -2.76 -2.35 -1.96
C LYS A 792 -2.08 -2.36 -0.59
N ALA A 793 -0.84 -2.83 -0.49
CA ALA A 793 -0.03 -2.74 0.72
C ALA A 793 0.27 -1.27 1.09
N THR A 794 0.55 -0.41 0.11
CA THR A 794 0.78 1.02 0.32
C THR A 794 -0.49 1.74 0.78
N ILE A 795 -1.66 1.39 0.22
CA ILE A 795 -2.97 1.94 0.65
C ILE A 795 -3.31 1.45 2.08
N SER A 796 -3.00 0.20 2.42
CA SER A 796 -3.25 -0.36 3.76
C SER A 796 -2.17 -0.02 4.80
N ALA A 797 -0.94 0.28 4.38
CA ALA A 797 0.20 0.58 5.26
C ALA A 797 0.45 2.09 5.47
N ARG A 798 -0.28 2.97 4.76
CA ARG A 798 -0.24 4.39 5.08
C ARG A 798 -1.02 4.62 6.38
N PRO A 799 -0.37 4.87 7.52
CA PRO A 799 -1.01 5.70 8.50
C PRO A 799 -1.22 7.03 7.76
N SER A 800 -2.47 7.32 7.40
CA SER A 800 -2.80 8.64 6.88
C SER A 800 -2.39 9.63 7.96
N ARG A 801 -1.24 10.29 7.79
CA ARG A 801 -0.79 11.35 8.71
C ARG A 801 -1.82 12.46 8.83
N PHE A 802 -2.87 12.40 7.97
CA PHE A 802 -3.91 13.41 7.90
C PHE A 802 -5.23 12.77 7.50
N VAL A 803 -6.15 12.70 8.43
CA VAL A 803 -7.51 12.25 8.15
C VAL A 803 -8.36 13.50 7.92
N ALA A 804 -8.81 13.67 6.67
CA ALA A 804 -9.94 14.56 6.42
C ALA A 804 -11.17 13.93 7.07
N ARG A 805 -11.79 14.65 7.96
CA ARG A 805 -13.10 14.32 8.57
C ARG A 805 -14.20 15.02 7.82
#